data_3e34afd1545e536f3bf94f3429e4348a
#
_entry.id   3e34afd1545e536f3bf94f3429e4348a
#
_cell.length_a   1.000
_cell.length_b   1.000
_cell.length_c   1.000
_cell.angle_alpha   90.00
_cell.angle_beta   90.00
_cell.angle_gamma   90.00
#
_symmetry.space_group_name_H-M   'P 1'
#
loop_
_entity.id
_entity.type
_entity.pdbx_description
1 polymer ?
#
loop_
_entity_poly.entity_id
_entity_poly.type
_entity_poly.pdbx_seq_one_letter_code
_entity_poly.pdbx_strand_id
1 'polypeptide(L)'
;MRHTIYTLTLMACWLAIVECQAQQIVNRKYDNVTLSEALLQLNNEQTEYVVNFLYNELEDFRVTATIKNKRLPDAIQQMIGFYPVRMTVKPDDREIYVECTHKTDRHLTGTIIDEQGQPVAYANIAVLNPSDSTLLGGGVSNESGYFAIPYEQAKVLARISYVGYKTVYRLCDKAEVGTIRMQPDNYTLKGVTVKGQRLLYTSTDRGLQVSIQGTPLEQFGSANEMLTHLPLMMSNGEIAGHGKPEIYINNKKVRGEDELERLRADEVKSVEIITQPGTEYDAAVSSVIRIKTVRRTGEGWSGNFSGAYRQGHEHYESVNAALNYRLRNGMDFFARGYLTDNNTQTVKTTDEQLQASSIWNHRKEEEYKYHMKYYFADLGWNWEINDHHSIGFTYTANNYIGDRKYICANDMQTMQDGMMWDEGHSTTTTLTKPKLNHSINAYYIGEIGKWKVDFSADYYNAHSQNEMSGGTEGETPVSSSTATKNQLIAEKLVITAPVPIGKLTFGEEASTVDRTSDFTQSGFSADNHIRQQTAIWSVFANYSLKVGSLSVNAGLRWQNEHNRYELDGVRNDEMSPNYHVLIPRLSISYQHSPWTHSLSYQCTRNNPPYSILSSAVTYTSKYEYNSGNPFLQPQTNHRVAWKSQWKWIYAEAIYGYQENVYHSIRSAYDDVNHPGAILTDFRTVPKTQYYMIVLNATPKIGIWQMNYSVEFAVQDHDYGELGIAHNWHGLMTDFTFDNTFTLPHAWMLNVTGSITPYQKSAYWINKTTGSLDLRLSKQFLRDKSLNVALVASDILRTKYDEGTAYGGIGYRNIFRLYRDARRIGFNVSWRFNATKSRYKGSHAGQSERNRL
;
A
#
# COMPACT_ATOMS: atom_id res chain seq x y z
N MET A 1 29.04 14.87 -0.90
CA MET A 1 29.21 15.11 -2.36
C MET A 1 30.41 14.39 -3.00
N ARG A 2 31.65 14.43 -2.51
CA ARG A 2 32.77 13.70 -3.17
C ARG A 2 32.66 12.17 -3.10
N HIS A 3 32.13 11.59 -2.03
CA HIS A 3 31.97 10.13 -1.92
C HIS A 3 30.82 9.55 -2.76
N THR A 4 29.72 10.29 -2.94
CA THR A 4 28.57 9.86 -3.77
C THR A 4 28.93 9.80 -5.26
N ILE A 5 29.84 10.65 -5.73
CA ILE A 5 30.31 10.64 -7.13
C ILE A 5 31.20 9.42 -7.40
N TYR A 6 32.01 8.98 -6.42
CA TYR A 6 32.87 7.80 -6.58
C TYR A 6 32.08 6.50 -6.61
N THR A 7 30.99 6.38 -5.85
CA THR A 7 30.12 5.19 -5.90
C THR A 7 29.36 5.08 -7.22
N LEU A 8 28.86 6.18 -7.75
CA LEU A 8 28.21 6.22 -9.07
C LEU A 8 29.18 5.93 -10.22
N THR A 9 30.43 6.39 -10.13
CA THR A 9 31.45 6.12 -11.17
C THR A 9 31.94 4.67 -11.12
N LEU A 10 32.06 4.07 -9.95
CA LEU A 10 32.38 2.64 -9.79
C LEU A 10 31.26 1.72 -10.29
N MET A 11 29.99 2.11 -10.08
CA MET A 11 28.83 1.37 -10.57
C MET A 11 28.69 1.46 -12.10
N ALA A 12 29.01 2.59 -12.70
CA ALA A 12 29.05 2.77 -14.15
C ALA A 12 30.17 1.97 -14.81
N CYS A 13 31.32 1.82 -14.17
CA CYS A 13 32.43 1.00 -14.68
C CYS A 13 32.17 -0.50 -14.55
N TRP A 14 31.40 -0.94 -13.57
CA TRP A 14 31.02 -2.35 -13.41
C TRP A 14 29.95 -2.82 -14.42
N LEU A 15 29.09 -1.92 -14.88
CA LEU A 15 28.08 -2.20 -15.91
C LEU A 15 28.65 -2.30 -17.33
N ALA A 16 29.91 -1.90 -17.54
CA ALA A 16 30.54 -1.92 -18.87
C ALA A 16 31.28 -3.24 -19.22
N ILE A 17 31.31 -4.23 -18.32
CA ILE A 17 31.98 -5.52 -18.54
C ILE A 17 30.96 -6.67 -18.48
N VAL A 18 29.91 -6.60 -19.30
CA VAL A 18 29.14 -7.80 -19.68
C VAL A 18 29.28 -7.93 -21.17
N GLU A 19 30.13 -8.86 -21.62
CA GLU A 19 30.18 -9.28 -23.01
C GLU A 19 28.79 -9.76 -23.46
N CYS A 20 28.15 -8.96 -24.27
CA CYS A 20 26.91 -9.33 -24.96
C CYS A 20 27.24 -10.35 -26.03
N GLN A 21 27.21 -11.65 -25.71
CA GLN A 21 27.18 -12.68 -26.74
C GLN A 21 25.86 -12.55 -27.48
N ALA A 22 25.87 -12.16 -28.72
CA ALA A 22 24.71 -12.13 -29.59
C ALA A 22 24.16 -13.57 -29.73
N GLN A 23 23.06 -13.89 -29.05
CA GLN A 23 22.41 -15.18 -29.17
C GLN A 23 21.63 -15.24 -30.49
N GLN A 24 21.77 -16.34 -31.20
CA GLN A 24 21.09 -16.52 -32.48
C GLN A 24 19.58 -16.77 -32.25
N ILE A 25 18.77 -16.00 -33.00
CA ILE A 25 17.32 -15.98 -32.83
C ILE A 25 16.66 -16.66 -34.02
N VAL A 26 15.71 -17.57 -33.74
CA VAL A 26 14.93 -18.28 -34.74
C VAL A 26 13.65 -17.50 -35.06
N ASN A 27 13.42 -17.27 -36.37
CA ASN A 27 12.20 -16.70 -36.93
C ASN A 27 11.74 -17.57 -38.12
N ARG A 28 10.75 -18.41 -37.93
CA ARG A 28 10.27 -19.39 -38.91
C ARG A 28 8.77 -19.64 -38.80
N LYS A 29 8.18 -19.98 -39.92
CA LYS A 29 6.82 -20.49 -40.03
C LYS A 29 6.84 -21.89 -40.61
N TYR A 30 6.30 -22.83 -39.90
CA TYR A 30 6.05 -24.20 -40.34
C TYR A 30 4.57 -24.42 -40.58
N ASP A 31 4.21 -25.14 -41.63
CA ASP A 31 2.83 -25.48 -41.94
C ASP A 31 2.74 -26.95 -42.35
N ASN A 32 2.27 -27.79 -41.43
CA ASN A 32 2.10 -29.23 -41.62
C ASN A 32 3.37 -30.01 -42.07
N VAL A 33 4.53 -29.58 -41.61
CA VAL A 33 5.85 -30.19 -41.86
C VAL A 33 6.13 -31.27 -40.81
N THR A 34 6.81 -32.37 -41.14
CA THR A 34 7.19 -33.36 -40.14
C THR A 34 8.18 -32.76 -39.11
N LEU A 35 8.11 -33.23 -37.85
CA LEU A 35 9.01 -32.70 -36.80
C LEU A 35 10.47 -32.98 -37.14
N SER A 36 10.76 -34.15 -37.69
CA SER A 36 12.11 -34.53 -38.17
C SER A 36 12.64 -33.56 -39.24
N GLU A 37 11.80 -33.23 -40.24
CA GLU A 37 12.18 -32.27 -41.29
C GLU A 37 12.35 -30.83 -40.73
N ALA A 38 11.47 -30.40 -39.83
CA ALA A 38 11.56 -29.10 -39.18
C ALA A 38 12.83 -28.96 -38.32
N LEU A 39 13.20 -30.02 -37.57
CA LEU A 39 14.44 -30.05 -36.79
C LEU A 39 15.67 -30.08 -37.70
N LEU A 40 15.63 -30.83 -38.83
CA LEU A 40 16.72 -30.85 -39.81
C LEU A 40 16.97 -29.47 -40.43
N GLN A 41 15.90 -28.75 -40.77
CA GLN A 41 16.00 -27.37 -41.28
C GLN A 41 16.62 -26.42 -40.24
N LEU A 42 16.22 -26.51 -38.98
CA LEU A 42 16.84 -25.71 -37.92
C LEU A 42 18.31 -26.03 -37.69
N ASN A 43 18.66 -27.32 -37.72
CA ASN A 43 20.03 -27.78 -37.52
C ASN A 43 20.99 -27.31 -38.67
N ASN A 44 20.47 -27.16 -39.87
CA ASN A 44 21.25 -26.70 -41.03
C ASN A 44 21.46 -25.18 -41.07
N GLU A 45 20.63 -24.40 -40.35
CA GLU A 45 20.61 -22.93 -40.46
C GLU A 45 21.22 -22.21 -39.28
N GLN A 46 21.51 -22.92 -38.19
CA GLN A 46 22.05 -22.34 -36.99
C GLN A 46 23.34 -23.05 -36.56
N THR A 47 24.20 -22.35 -35.81
CA THR A 47 25.50 -22.84 -35.37
C THR A 47 25.68 -22.88 -33.86
N GLU A 48 24.66 -22.48 -33.10
CA GLU A 48 24.73 -22.36 -31.64
C GLU A 48 24.72 -23.73 -30.95
N TYR A 49 23.90 -24.67 -31.48
CA TYR A 49 23.74 -26.01 -30.95
C TYR A 49 23.71 -27.04 -32.09
N VAL A 50 24.09 -28.27 -31.79
CA VAL A 50 23.82 -29.44 -32.64
C VAL A 50 22.56 -30.13 -32.14
N VAL A 51 21.54 -30.25 -32.98
CA VAL A 51 20.28 -30.92 -32.61
C VAL A 51 20.35 -32.37 -33.03
N ASN A 52 20.42 -33.27 -32.05
CA ASN A 52 20.51 -34.72 -32.22
C ASN A 52 19.13 -35.37 -32.08
N PHE A 53 18.68 -36.10 -33.09
CA PHE A 53 17.40 -36.83 -33.09
C PHE A 53 17.45 -38.03 -34.06
N LEU A 54 16.57 -38.99 -33.84
CA LEU A 54 16.35 -40.10 -34.76
C LEU A 54 15.20 -39.76 -35.71
N TYR A 55 15.52 -39.65 -36.99
CA TYR A 55 14.61 -39.17 -38.03
C TYR A 55 13.30 -39.99 -38.07
N ASN A 56 13.40 -41.32 -38.07
CA ASN A 56 12.24 -42.22 -38.17
C ASN A 56 11.35 -42.23 -36.92
N GLU A 57 11.85 -41.82 -35.76
CA GLU A 57 11.06 -41.77 -34.55
C GLU A 57 10.17 -40.52 -34.48
N LEU A 58 10.48 -39.47 -35.30
CA LEU A 58 9.82 -38.18 -35.23
C LEU A 58 9.05 -37.79 -36.50
N GLU A 59 9.03 -38.62 -37.54
CA GLU A 59 8.37 -38.28 -38.79
C GLU A 59 6.84 -38.37 -38.78
N ASP A 60 6.25 -39.08 -37.82
CA ASP A 60 4.80 -39.09 -37.61
C ASP A 60 4.26 -37.82 -36.92
N PHE A 61 5.12 -37.06 -36.24
CA PHE A 61 4.73 -35.83 -35.59
C PHE A 61 4.83 -34.62 -36.55
N ARG A 62 3.75 -33.88 -36.73
CA ARG A 62 3.66 -32.76 -37.67
C ARG A 62 3.62 -31.42 -36.95
N VAL A 63 4.43 -30.48 -37.43
CA VAL A 63 4.57 -29.14 -36.88
C VAL A 63 3.80 -28.13 -37.72
N THR A 64 2.88 -27.43 -37.09
CA THR A 64 2.30 -26.17 -37.59
C THR A 64 2.50 -25.13 -36.52
N ALA A 65 3.45 -24.24 -36.71
CA ALA A 65 3.82 -23.23 -35.73
C ALA A 65 4.46 -22.01 -36.39
N THR A 66 4.18 -20.81 -35.81
CA THR A 66 4.87 -19.58 -36.19
C THR A 66 5.83 -19.20 -35.08
N ILE A 67 7.11 -19.41 -35.28
CA ILE A 67 8.19 -19.08 -34.36
C ILE A 67 8.64 -17.66 -34.65
N LYS A 68 8.59 -16.77 -33.67
CA LYS A 68 9.03 -15.37 -33.76
C LYS A 68 9.93 -15.03 -32.59
N ASN A 69 11.14 -14.58 -32.89
CA ASN A 69 12.10 -14.05 -31.93
C ASN A 69 12.39 -15.00 -30.77
N LYS A 70 12.58 -16.30 -31.03
CA LYS A 70 12.82 -17.35 -30.04
C LYS A 70 14.27 -17.84 -30.09
N ARG A 71 14.83 -18.23 -28.94
CA ARG A 71 16.07 -19.00 -28.87
C ARG A 71 15.83 -20.41 -29.39
N LEU A 72 16.88 -21.08 -29.84
CA LEU A 72 16.74 -22.43 -30.43
C LEU A 72 16.04 -23.42 -29.47
N PRO A 73 16.41 -23.56 -28.20
CA PRO A 73 15.69 -24.46 -27.29
C PRO A 73 14.21 -24.11 -27.16
N ASP A 74 13.87 -22.79 -27.05
CA ASP A 74 12.47 -22.32 -26.92
C ASP A 74 11.68 -22.53 -28.22
N ALA A 75 12.37 -22.45 -29.39
CA ALA A 75 11.79 -22.75 -30.69
C ALA A 75 11.44 -24.23 -30.81
N ILE A 76 12.38 -25.11 -30.46
CA ILE A 76 12.17 -26.56 -30.44
C ILE A 76 11.09 -26.94 -29.45
N GLN A 77 11.08 -26.34 -28.24
CA GLN A 77 10.04 -26.60 -27.25
C GLN A 77 8.64 -26.22 -27.77
N GLN A 78 8.54 -25.13 -28.55
CA GLN A 78 7.28 -24.75 -29.19
C GLN A 78 6.86 -25.73 -30.29
N MET A 79 7.82 -26.30 -31.04
CA MET A 79 7.54 -27.25 -32.09
C MET A 79 7.11 -28.63 -31.58
N ILE A 80 7.74 -29.13 -30.51
CA ILE A 80 7.37 -30.41 -29.91
C ILE A 80 6.03 -30.31 -29.18
N GLY A 81 5.67 -29.09 -28.68
CA GLY A 81 4.37 -28.83 -28.09
C GLY A 81 3.94 -29.86 -27.04
N PHE A 82 2.82 -30.57 -27.30
CA PHE A 82 2.27 -31.59 -26.42
C PHE A 82 2.51 -33.03 -26.95
N TYR A 83 3.37 -33.21 -27.93
CA TYR A 83 3.73 -34.54 -28.37
C TYR A 83 4.53 -35.29 -27.30
N PRO A 84 4.49 -36.61 -27.26
CA PRO A 84 5.26 -37.45 -26.34
C PRO A 84 6.76 -37.45 -26.76
N VAL A 85 7.33 -36.28 -26.84
CA VAL A 85 8.71 -36.02 -27.25
C VAL A 85 9.40 -35.23 -26.14
N ARG A 86 10.59 -35.67 -25.75
CA ARG A 86 11.41 -34.98 -24.74
C ARG A 86 12.56 -34.25 -25.40
N MET A 87 12.79 -33.05 -24.97
CA MET A 87 14.00 -32.28 -25.30
C MET A 87 14.92 -32.23 -24.09
N THR A 88 16.19 -32.55 -24.29
CA THR A 88 17.26 -32.42 -23.31
C THR A 88 18.32 -31.50 -23.84
N VAL A 89 18.60 -30.39 -23.18
CA VAL A 89 19.63 -29.41 -23.56
C VAL A 89 20.88 -29.66 -22.72
N LYS A 90 22.03 -29.81 -23.37
CA LYS A 90 23.35 -29.88 -22.74
C LYS A 90 24.15 -28.63 -23.14
N PRO A 91 24.09 -27.57 -22.34
CA PRO A 91 24.68 -26.27 -22.69
C PRO A 91 26.21 -26.34 -22.82
N ASP A 92 26.86 -27.14 -21.97
CA ASP A 92 28.33 -27.29 -21.95
C ASP A 92 28.88 -27.96 -23.22
N ASP A 93 28.12 -28.92 -23.78
CA ASP A 93 28.46 -29.63 -25.00
C ASP A 93 27.91 -28.94 -26.25
N ARG A 94 27.03 -27.93 -26.09
CA ARG A 94 26.27 -27.29 -27.17
C ARG A 94 25.42 -28.27 -27.97
N GLU A 95 24.80 -29.23 -27.30
CA GLU A 95 23.95 -30.24 -27.89
C GLU A 95 22.52 -30.20 -27.34
N ILE A 96 21.56 -30.47 -28.22
CA ILE A 96 20.15 -30.64 -27.90
C ILE A 96 19.73 -32.02 -28.39
N TYR A 97 19.19 -32.85 -27.50
CA TYR A 97 18.64 -34.15 -27.82
C TYR A 97 17.12 -34.07 -27.88
N VAL A 98 16.51 -34.56 -28.98
CA VAL A 98 15.06 -34.62 -29.15
C VAL A 98 14.70 -36.08 -29.39
N GLU A 99 14.01 -36.68 -28.41
CA GLU A 99 13.74 -38.12 -28.37
C GLU A 99 12.26 -38.36 -28.09
N CYS A 100 11.69 -39.38 -28.76
CA CYS A 100 10.35 -39.87 -28.43
C CYS A 100 10.39 -40.57 -27.07
N THR A 101 9.43 -40.23 -26.16
CA THR A 101 9.35 -40.80 -24.81
C THR A 101 8.74 -42.19 -24.78
N HIS A 102 8.04 -42.59 -25.85
CA HIS A 102 7.46 -43.91 -26.02
C HIS A 102 7.99 -44.54 -27.32
N LYS A 103 8.80 -45.55 -27.17
CA LYS A 103 9.36 -46.31 -28.31
C LYS A 103 8.36 -47.37 -28.76
N THR A 104 7.46 -47.00 -29.64
CA THR A 104 6.48 -47.93 -30.26
C THR A 104 6.44 -47.64 -31.77
N ASP A 105 6.35 -48.70 -32.58
CA ASP A 105 6.30 -48.56 -34.04
C ASP A 105 4.87 -48.18 -34.53
N ARG A 106 3.92 -47.90 -33.64
CA ARG A 106 2.54 -47.55 -33.98
C ARG A 106 2.10 -46.26 -33.33
N HIS A 107 1.70 -45.32 -34.17
CA HIS A 107 1.09 -44.07 -33.75
C HIS A 107 -0.33 -43.97 -34.31
N LEU A 108 -1.31 -43.68 -33.47
CA LEU A 108 -2.66 -43.31 -33.88
C LEU A 108 -2.64 -41.87 -34.37
N THR A 109 -2.81 -41.68 -35.69
CA THR A 109 -2.75 -40.39 -36.32
C THR A 109 -4.08 -39.97 -36.90
N GLY A 110 -4.35 -38.67 -36.95
CA GLY A 110 -5.59 -38.13 -37.54
C GLY A 110 -5.66 -36.60 -37.43
N THR A 111 -6.70 -36.03 -38.04
CA THR A 111 -6.94 -34.59 -38.02
C THR A 111 -8.32 -34.30 -37.48
N ILE A 112 -8.44 -33.33 -36.56
CA ILE A 112 -9.70 -32.92 -35.97
C ILE A 112 -10.12 -31.58 -36.57
N ILE A 113 -11.34 -31.52 -37.08
CA ILE A 113 -11.95 -30.32 -37.64
C ILE A 113 -13.32 -30.06 -37.05
N ASP A 114 -13.80 -28.81 -37.10
CA ASP A 114 -15.16 -28.45 -36.78
C ASP A 114 -16.17 -28.68 -37.91
N GLU A 115 -17.41 -28.26 -37.75
CA GLU A 115 -18.45 -28.40 -38.79
C GLU A 115 -18.15 -27.53 -40.02
N GLN A 116 -17.44 -26.42 -39.86
CA GLN A 116 -17.05 -25.50 -40.94
C GLN A 116 -15.76 -25.94 -41.66
N GLY A 117 -15.16 -27.05 -41.21
CA GLY A 117 -13.93 -27.58 -41.76
C GLY A 117 -12.66 -26.87 -41.25
N GLN A 118 -12.78 -26.06 -40.20
CA GLN A 118 -11.61 -25.45 -39.60
C GLN A 118 -10.94 -26.40 -38.61
N PRO A 119 -9.58 -26.38 -38.50
CA PRO A 119 -8.89 -27.26 -37.55
C PRO A 119 -9.23 -26.90 -36.09
N VAL A 120 -9.51 -27.94 -35.30
CA VAL A 120 -9.69 -27.81 -33.84
C VAL A 120 -8.34 -28.06 -33.18
N ALA A 121 -7.67 -27.00 -32.83
CA ALA A 121 -6.39 -27.05 -32.14
C ALA A 121 -6.57 -27.38 -30.65
N TYR A 122 -5.62 -28.12 -30.10
CA TYR A 122 -5.53 -28.47 -28.67
C TYR A 122 -6.73 -29.27 -28.14
N ALA A 123 -7.44 -30.01 -28.99
CA ALA A 123 -8.43 -30.98 -28.57
C ALA A 123 -7.76 -32.15 -27.85
N ASN A 124 -8.35 -32.61 -26.74
CA ASN A 124 -7.83 -33.73 -25.98
C ASN A 124 -8.21 -35.06 -26.62
N ILE A 125 -7.25 -35.95 -26.83
CA ILE A 125 -7.42 -37.29 -27.33
C ILE A 125 -6.94 -38.28 -26.28
N ALA A 126 -7.87 -39.15 -25.78
CA ALA A 126 -7.55 -40.27 -24.91
C ALA A 126 -7.70 -41.56 -25.68
N VAL A 127 -6.66 -42.35 -25.69
CA VAL A 127 -6.65 -43.70 -26.27
C VAL A 127 -6.97 -44.71 -25.18
N LEU A 128 -8.11 -45.39 -25.31
CA LEU A 128 -8.67 -46.26 -24.30
C LEU A 128 -8.71 -47.69 -24.79
N ASN A 129 -8.68 -48.66 -23.87
CA ASN A 129 -8.95 -50.05 -24.15
C ASN A 129 -10.44 -50.24 -24.49
N PRO A 130 -10.81 -50.87 -25.63
CA PRO A 130 -12.22 -51.01 -26.01
C PRO A 130 -13.04 -51.88 -25.07
N SER A 131 -12.42 -52.77 -24.26
CA SER A 131 -13.14 -53.73 -23.41
C SER A 131 -13.53 -53.17 -22.06
N ASP A 132 -12.69 -52.29 -21.46
CA ASP A 132 -12.83 -51.80 -20.09
C ASP A 132 -12.66 -50.27 -19.95
N SER A 133 -12.39 -49.56 -21.04
CA SER A 133 -12.17 -48.12 -21.10
C SER A 133 -10.97 -47.64 -20.26
N THR A 134 -10.04 -48.52 -19.92
CA THR A 134 -8.79 -48.09 -19.25
C THR A 134 -7.96 -47.26 -20.20
N LEU A 135 -7.27 -46.24 -19.65
CA LEU A 135 -6.43 -45.32 -20.40
C LEU A 135 -5.13 -46.00 -20.81
N LEU A 136 -4.88 -46.08 -22.13
CA LEU A 136 -3.67 -46.65 -22.74
C LEU A 136 -2.64 -45.57 -23.13
N GLY A 137 -3.12 -44.37 -23.47
CA GLY A 137 -2.31 -43.23 -23.86
C GLY A 137 -3.14 -42.00 -24.15
N GLY A 138 -2.55 -40.90 -24.43
CA GLY A 138 -3.26 -39.67 -24.76
C GLY A 138 -2.35 -38.53 -25.17
N GLY A 139 -2.99 -37.49 -25.71
CA GLY A 139 -2.32 -36.30 -26.20
C GLY A 139 -3.31 -35.25 -26.63
N VAL A 140 -2.84 -34.24 -27.33
CA VAL A 140 -3.67 -33.16 -27.88
C VAL A 140 -3.35 -32.91 -29.34
N SER A 141 -4.31 -32.37 -30.09
CA SER A 141 -4.06 -31.94 -31.48
C SER A 141 -3.21 -30.66 -31.51
N ASN A 142 -2.43 -30.53 -32.59
CA ASN A 142 -1.63 -29.33 -32.86
C ASN A 142 -2.50 -28.18 -33.46
N GLU A 143 -1.87 -27.08 -33.85
CA GLU A 143 -2.55 -25.92 -34.44
C GLU A 143 -3.30 -26.22 -35.74
N SER A 144 -2.88 -27.25 -36.52
CA SER A 144 -3.61 -27.75 -37.72
C SER A 144 -4.65 -28.82 -37.42
N GLY A 145 -4.94 -29.08 -36.13
CA GLY A 145 -5.87 -30.11 -35.71
C GLY A 145 -5.31 -31.54 -35.79
N TYR A 146 -4.03 -31.73 -36.20
CA TYR A 146 -3.38 -33.03 -36.34
C TYR A 146 -2.92 -33.56 -34.98
N PHE A 147 -3.04 -34.89 -34.79
CA PHE A 147 -2.53 -35.59 -33.62
C PHE A 147 -1.77 -36.86 -33.99
N ALA A 148 -0.78 -37.24 -33.17
CA ALA A 148 -0.06 -38.49 -33.23
C ALA A 148 0.15 -39.05 -31.84
N ILE A 149 -0.43 -40.19 -31.48
CA ILE A 149 -0.43 -40.74 -30.13
C ILE A 149 0.08 -42.18 -30.19
N PRO A 150 1.13 -42.55 -29.44
CA PRO A 150 1.66 -43.92 -29.45
C PRO A 150 0.65 -44.91 -28.82
N TYR A 151 0.54 -46.09 -29.39
CA TYR A 151 -0.30 -47.18 -28.86
C TYR A 151 0.26 -48.55 -29.28
N GLU A 152 -0.02 -49.61 -28.48
CA GLU A 152 0.54 -50.96 -28.73
C GLU A 152 -0.55 -51.97 -29.13
N GLN A 153 -1.81 -51.73 -28.81
CA GLN A 153 -2.89 -52.70 -29.05
C GLN A 153 -3.38 -52.66 -30.50
N ALA A 154 -3.88 -53.82 -31.01
CA ALA A 154 -4.39 -53.91 -32.38
C ALA A 154 -5.71 -53.13 -32.61
N LYS A 155 -6.50 -52.92 -31.57
CA LYS A 155 -7.72 -52.08 -31.58
C LYS A 155 -7.77 -51.20 -30.34
N VAL A 156 -8.12 -49.92 -30.50
CA VAL A 156 -8.22 -48.94 -29.45
C VAL A 156 -9.50 -48.11 -29.62
N LEU A 157 -10.01 -47.56 -28.54
CA LEU A 157 -11.12 -46.59 -28.53
C LEU A 157 -10.55 -45.16 -28.33
N ALA A 158 -10.61 -44.34 -29.35
CA ALA A 158 -10.23 -42.91 -29.22
C ALA A 158 -11.44 -42.12 -28.68
N ARG A 159 -11.21 -41.42 -27.59
CA ARG A 159 -12.15 -40.43 -27.03
C ARG A 159 -11.57 -39.04 -27.27
N ILE A 160 -12.23 -38.24 -28.11
CA ILE A 160 -11.84 -36.91 -28.49
C ILE A 160 -12.78 -35.91 -27.80
N SER A 161 -12.22 -34.95 -27.06
CA SER A 161 -13.01 -33.95 -26.33
C SER A 161 -12.35 -32.56 -26.44
N TYR A 162 -13.19 -31.55 -26.60
CA TYR A 162 -12.79 -30.14 -26.59
C TYR A 162 -13.89 -29.27 -25.99
N VAL A 163 -13.51 -28.18 -25.31
CA VAL A 163 -14.48 -27.29 -24.69
C VAL A 163 -15.40 -26.66 -25.75
N GLY A 164 -16.71 -26.80 -25.58
CA GLY A 164 -17.69 -26.29 -26.54
C GLY A 164 -18.06 -27.25 -27.68
N TYR A 165 -17.56 -28.49 -27.65
CA TYR A 165 -17.88 -29.54 -28.64
C TYR A 165 -18.35 -30.83 -27.97
N LYS A 166 -19.20 -31.61 -28.67
CA LYS A 166 -19.60 -32.92 -28.25
C LYS A 166 -18.43 -33.90 -28.26
N THR A 167 -18.26 -34.66 -27.18
CA THR A 167 -17.22 -35.68 -27.12
C THR A 167 -17.47 -36.74 -28.18
N VAL A 168 -16.45 -37.07 -28.99
CA VAL A 168 -16.51 -38.08 -30.02
C VAL A 168 -15.79 -39.34 -29.54
N TYR A 169 -16.45 -40.51 -29.69
CA TYR A 169 -15.83 -41.82 -29.47
C TYR A 169 -15.69 -42.53 -30.79
N ARG A 170 -14.48 -43.04 -31.09
CA ARG A 170 -14.22 -43.77 -32.32
C ARG A 170 -13.39 -45.01 -32.05
N LEU A 171 -13.92 -46.17 -32.47
CA LEU A 171 -13.16 -47.41 -32.45
C LEU A 171 -12.17 -47.38 -33.64
N CYS A 172 -10.90 -47.59 -33.35
CA CYS A 172 -9.80 -47.51 -34.28
C CYS A 172 -9.12 -48.89 -34.38
N ASP A 173 -9.10 -49.47 -35.59
CA ASP A 173 -8.42 -50.72 -35.92
C ASP A 173 -7.24 -50.47 -36.92
N LYS A 174 -7.04 -49.20 -37.31
CA LYS A 174 -5.96 -48.74 -38.18
C LYS A 174 -5.20 -47.62 -37.50
N ALA A 175 -3.93 -47.47 -37.81
CA ALA A 175 -3.07 -46.43 -37.30
C ALA A 175 -3.52 -45.02 -37.74
N GLU A 176 -3.93 -44.84 -38.98
CA GLU A 176 -4.48 -43.59 -39.49
C GLU A 176 -6.02 -43.60 -39.39
N VAL A 177 -6.51 -42.68 -38.57
CA VAL A 177 -7.96 -42.56 -38.30
C VAL A 177 -8.66 -41.66 -39.30
N GLY A 178 -7.89 -40.85 -40.05
CA GLY A 178 -8.37 -39.84 -40.99
C GLY A 178 -8.94 -38.61 -40.28
N THR A 179 -9.85 -37.93 -40.96
CA THR A 179 -10.47 -36.70 -40.43
C THR A 179 -11.63 -37.00 -39.47
N ILE A 180 -11.57 -36.42 -38.30
CA ILE A 180 -12.63 -36.49 -37.26
C ILE A 180 -13.31 -35.13 -37.17
N ARG A 181 -14.62 -35.09 -37.39
CA ARG A 181 -15.42 -33.85 -37.31
C ARG A 181 -16.10 -33.75 -35.95
N MET A 182 -15.87 -32.65 -35.23
CA MET A 182 -16.50 -32.36 -33.96
C MET A 182 -17.72 -31.44 -34.17
N GLN A 183 -18.81 -31.73 -33.48
CA GLN A 183 -20.01 -30.91 -33.47
C GLN A 183 -20.02 -29.99 -32.27
N PRO A 184 -20.39 -28.69 -32.43
CA PRO A 184 -20.60 -27.82 -31.30
C PRO A 184 -21.59 -28.37 -30.30
N ASP A 185 -21.30 -28.26 -29.04
CA ASP A 185 -22.19 -28.65 -27.96
C ASP A 185 -22.59 -27.39 -27.20
N ASN A 186 -23.86 -27.01 -27.28
CA ASN A 186 -24.44 -25.93 -26.50
C ASN A 186 -24.70 -26.42 -25.07
N TYR A 187 -23.67 -26.91 -24.38
CA TYR A 187 -23.76 -27.06 -22.94
C TYR A 187 -23.76 -25.67 -22.31
N THR A 188 -24.93 -25.22 -21.87
CA THR A 188 -25.03 -24.35 -20.73
C THR A 188 -24.37 -25.12 -19.58
N LEU A 189 -23.15 -24.85 -19.27
CA LEU A 189 -22.51 -25.33 -18.05
C LEU A 189 -23.43 -24.94 -16.90
N LYS A 190 -24.25 -25.89 -16.39
CA LYS A 190 -24.73 -25.82 -15.02
C LYS A 190 -23.44 -25.79 -14.19
N GLY A 191 -23.03 -24.58 -13.82
CA GLY A 191 -21.87 -24.38 -12.97
C GLY A 191 -22.05 -25.26 -11.75
N VAL A 192 -21.22 -26.27 -11.62
CA VAL A 192 -20.96 -26.85 -10.30
C VAL A 192 -20.29 -25.72 -9.53
N THR A 193 -21.11 -24.90 -8.89
CA THR A 193 -20.65 -23.95 -7.91
C THR A 193 -20.13 -24.80 -6.76
N VAL A 194 -18.85 -25.11 -6.76
CA VAL A 194 -18.16 -25.51 -5.54
C VAL A 194 -18.25 -24.29 -4.64
N LYS A 195 -19.29 -24.26 -3.78
CA LYS A 195 -19.45 -23.30 -2.70
C LYS A 195 -18.46 -23.65 -1.58
N GLY A 196 -17.20 -23.66 -1.88
CA GLY A 196 -16.18 -23.45 -0.87
C GLY A 196 -16.33 -21.98 -0.44
N GLN A 197 -16.70 -21.71 0.80
CA GLN A 197 -16.66 -20.37 1.34
C GLN A 197 -15.20 -19.89 1.26
N ARG A 198 -14.91 -19.03 0.27
CA ARG A 198 -13.60 -18.43 0.16
C ARG A 198 -13.45 -17.48 1.34
N LEU A 199 -12.49 -17.75 2.20
CA LEU A 199 -12.17 -16.86 3.30
C LEU A 199 -11.81 -15.48 2.73
N LEU A 200 -12.25 -14.42 3.40
CA LEU A 200 -11.94 -13.04 3.01
C LEU A 200 -10.41 -12.82 3.01
N TYR A 201 -9.73 -13.41 3.98
CA TYR A 201 -8.27 -13.35 4.09
C TYR A 201 -7.67 -14.71 4.46
N THR A 202 -6.38 -14.85 4.20
CA THR A 202 -5.53 -15.97 4.63
C THR A 202 -4.32 -15.42 5.37
N SER A 203 -3.82 -16.18 6.36
CA SER A 203 -2.59 -15.83 7.07
C SER A 203 -1.37 -15.98 6.17
N THR A 204 -0.44 -15.04 6.31
CA THR A 204 0.91 -15.14 5.76
C THR A 204 1.91 -15.19 6.90
N ASP A 205 3.18 -15.44 6.60
CA ASP A 205 4.27 -15.42 7.58
C ASP A 205 4.50 -14.03 8.21
N ARG A 206 4.04 -12.95 7.54
CA ARG A 206 4.23 -11.56 7.99
C ARG A 206 2.93 -10.82 8.33
N GLY A 207 1.76 -11.42 8.12
CA GLY A 207 0.48 -10.74 8.32
C GLY A 207 -0.70 -11.46 7.69
N LEU A 208 -1.52 -10.74 6.93
CA LEU A 208 -2.74 -11.23 6.28
C LEU A 208 -2.74 -10.93 4.77
N GLN A 209 -3.17 -11.88 3.96
CA GLN A 209 -3.43 -11.69 2.54
C GLN A 209 -4.94 -11.62 2.31
N VAL A 210 -5.46 -10.47 1.91
CA VAL A 210 -6.87 -10.23 1.61
C VAL A 210 -7.10 -10.33 0.10
N SER A 211 -8.04 -11.16 -0.33
CA SER A 211 -8.46 -11.23 -1.73
C SER A 211 -9.52 -10.16 -1.99
N ILE A 212 -9.34 -9.34 -3.01
CA ILE A 212 -10.29 -8.28 -3.38
C ILE A 212 -11.20 -8.75 -4.50
N GLN A 213 -10.63 -9.30 -5.58
CA GLN A 213 -11.42 -9.80 -6.71
C GLN A 213 -12.36 -10.92 -6.33
N GLY A 214 -13.61 -10.83 -6.78
CA GLY A 214 -14.67 -11.77 -6.48
C GLY A 214 -15.20 -11.67 -5.05
N THR A 215 -14.84 -10.64 -4.30
CA THR A 215 -15.39 -10.32 -2.97
C THR A 215 -16.21 -9.03 -3.02
N PRO A 216 -17.02 -8.74 -2.00
CA PRO A 216 -17.74 -7.45 -1.92
C PRO A 216 -16.81 -6.23 -1.95
N LEU A 217 -15.56 -6.36 -1.50
CA LEU A 217 -14.56 -5.28 -1.49
C LEU A 217 -14.26 -4.72 -2.90
N GLU A 218 -14.47 -5.51 -3.95
CA GLU A 218 -14.31 -5.07 -5.35
C GLU A 218 -15.33 -4.00 -5.76
N GLN A 219 -16.46 -3.87 -5.05
CA GLN A 219 -17.55 -2.96 -5.40
C GLN A 219 -17.42 -1.56 -4.80
N PHE A 220 -16.42 -1.29 -3.99
CA PHE A 220 -16.12 0.06 -3.52
C PHE A 220 -15.61 0.95 -4.65
N GLY A 221 -15.79 2.27 -4.51
CA GLY A 221 -15.47 3.23 -5.57
C GLY A 221 -13.96 3.39 -5.80
N SER A 222 -13.20 3.48 -4.71
CA SER A 222 -11.75 3.69 -4.73
C SER A 222 -11.03 2.68 -3.82
N ALA A 223 -9.71 2.59 -3.96
CA ALA A 223 -8.90 1.81 -3.03
C ALA A 223 -8.88 2.46 -1.64
N ASN A 224 -8.93 3.78 -1.54
CA ASN A 224 -9.02 4.47 -0.25
C ASN A 224 -10.26 4.04 0.52
N GLU A 225 -11.42 4.09 -0.12
CA GLU A 225 -12.67 3.63 0.46
C GLU A 225 -12.61 2.12 0.80
N MET A 226 -12.11 1.27 -0.10
CA MET A 226 -11.97 -0.16 0.13
C MET A 226 -11.06 -0.50 1.33
N LEU A 227 -9.96 0.24 1.53
CA LEU A 227 -9.02 -0.03 2.61
C LEU A 227 -9.65 0.11 3.99
N THR A 228 -10.61 1.02 4.19
CA THR A 228 -11.30 1.19 5.48
C THR A 228 -12.16 -0.01 5.87
N HIS A 229 -12.47 -0.90 4.90
CA HIS A 229 -13.27 -2.11 5.10
C HIS A 229 -12.43 -3.40 5.20
N LEU A 230 -11.10 -3.27 5.21
CA LEU A 230 -10.20 -4.42 5.39
C LEU A 230 -10.26 -4.97 6.83
N PRO A 231 -9.94 -6.26 7.03
CA PRO A 231 -9.71 -6.80 8.38
C PRO A 231 -8.67 -5.97 9.14
N LEU A 232 -8.84 -5.85 10.44
CA LEU A 232 -7.98 -5.08 11.37
C LEU A 232 -7.99 -3.56 11.17
N MET A 233 -8.68 -3.02 10.18
CA MET A 233 -8.75 -1.55 10.02
C MET A 233 -9.71 -0.95 11.06
N MET A 234 -9.24 0.08 11.75
CA MET A 234 -9.99 0.87 12.71
C MET A 234 -10.58 2.13 12.05
N SER A 235 -11.56 2.75 12.69
CA SER A 235 -12.26 3.94 12.15
C SER A 235 -11.36 5.17 11.96
N ASN A 236 -10.20 5.21 12.62
CA ASN A 236 -9.19 6.26 12.48
C ASN A 236 -8.20 6.01 11.32
N GLY A 237 -8.36 4.91 10.55
CA GLY A 237 -7.46 4.52 9.45
C GLY A 237 -6.18 3.81 9.89
N GLU A 238 -6.11 3.38 11.14
CA GLU A 238 -4.99 2.59 11.68
C GLU A 238 -5.28 1.09 11.60
N ILE A 239 -4.23 0.30 11.63
CA ILE A 239 -4.33 -1.15 11.84
C ILE A 239 -4.35 -1.40 13.34
N ALA A 240 -5.38 -2.08 13.82
CA ALA A 240 -5.58 -2.40 15.24
C ALA A 240 -4.29 -2.95 15.87
N GLY A 241 -3.85 -2.32 16.94
CA GLY A 241 -2.61 -2.63 17.64
C GLY A 241 -1.31 -2.27 16.89
N HIS A 242 -1.35 -1.74 15.66
CA HIS A 242 -0.17 -1.48 14.83
C HIS A 242 -0.01 -0.04 14.36
N GLY A 243 -0.97 0.84 14.69
CA GLY A 243 -0.98 2.23 14.28
C GLY A 243 -1.15 2.44 12.79
N LYS A 244 -0.77 3.63 12.30
CA LYS A 244 -0.96 4.02 10.90
C LYS A 244 -0.02 3.25 9.98
N PRO A 245 -0.54 2.50 8.99
CA PRO A 245 0.29 1.72 8.06
C PRO A 245 0.94 2.61 6.99
N GLU A 246 2.12 2.21 6.54
CA GLU A 246 2.59 2.65 5.24
C GLU A 246 1.91 1.85 4.12
N ILE A 247 1.48 2.54 3.06
CA ILE A 247 0.72 1.94 1.98
C ILE A 247 1.56 1.90 0.71
N TYR A 248 1.57 0.73 0.04
CA TYR A 248 2.27 0.51 -1.21
C TYR A 248 1.32 -0.02 -2.29
N ILE A 249 1.42 0.53 -3.50
CA ILE A 249 0.72 0.04 -4.70
C ILE A 249 1.77 -0.55 -5.64
N ASN A 250 1.77 -1.88 -5.85
CA ASN A 250 2.73 -2.61 -6.69
C ASN A 250 4.20 -2.29 -6.36
N ASN A 251 4.54 -2.22 -5.08
CA ASN A 251 5.82 -1.85 -4.48
C ASN A 251 6.11 -0.33 -4.43
N LYS A 252 5.34 0.52 -5.11
CA LYS A 252 5.44 1.98 -4.97
C LYS A 252 4.77 2.42 -3.68
N LYS A 253 5.47 3.13 -2.80
CA LYS A 253 4.88 3.77 -1.62
C LYS A 253 3.91 4.87 -2.04
N VAL A 254 2.76 4.90 -1.40
CA VAL A 254 1.72 5.92 -1.59
C VAL A 254 2.14 7.20 -0.87
N ARG A 255 2.01 8.34 -1.52
CA ARG A 255 2.38 9.66 -0.98
C ARG A 255 1.25 10.33 -0.20
N GLY A 256 0.01 10.03 -0.56
CA GLY A 256 -1.18 10.64 0.03
C GLY A 256 -2.43 9.87 -0.33
N GLU A 257 -3.53 10.20 0.33
CA GLU A 257 -4.84 9.57 0.11
C GLU A 257 -5.35 9.75 -1.32
N ASP A 258 -4.94 10.84 -1.99
CA ASP A 258 -5.26 11.13 -3.37
C ASP A 258 -4.80 10.04 -4.35
N GLU A 259 -3.68 9.35 -4.08
CA GLU A 259 -3.24 8.19 -4.88
C GLU A 259 -4.15 6.97 -4.69
N LEU A 260 -4.71 6.80 -3.51
CA LEU A 260 -5.65 5.73 -3.18
C LEU A 260 -7.04 6.02 -3.72
N GLU A 261 -7.46 7.29 -3.71
CA GLU A 261 -8.74 7.72 -4.29
C GLU A 261 -8.78 7.50 -5.81
N ARG A 262 -7.65 7.60 -6.48
CA ARG A 262 -7.54 7.37 -7.93
C ARG A 262 -7.53 5.90 -8.32
N LEU A 263 -7.11 5.00 -7.43
CA LEU A 263 -7.10 3.57 -7.66
C LEU A 263 -8.49 3.00 -7.35
N ARG A 264 -9.16 2.43 -8.33
CA ARG A 264 -10.46 1.78 -8.09
C ARG A 264 -10.28 0.45 -7.36
N ALA A 265 -11.26 0.10 -6.53
CA ALA A 265 -11.24 -1.16 -5.78
C ALA A 265 -11.24 -2.40 -6.71
N ASP A 266 -11.98 -2.38 -7.83
CA ASP A 266 -12.04 -3.48 -8.80
C ASP A 266 -10.76 -3.65 -9.64
N GLU A 267 -9.84 -2.72 -9.53
CA GLU A 267 -8.51 -2.82 -10.12
C GLU A 267 -7.50 -3.44 -9.15
N VAL A 268 -7.87 -3.61 -7.89
CA VAL A 268 -7.05 -4.29 -6.88
C VAL A 268 -7.27 -5.79 -6.98
N LYS A 269 -6.18 -6.55 -7.12
CA LYS A 269 -6.21 -8.02 -7.11
C LYS A 269 -6.28 -8.54 -5.68
N SER A 270 -5.41 -8.02 -4.83
CA SER A 270 -5.28 -8.43 -3.44
C SER A 270 -4.55 -7.35 -2.64
N VAL A 271 -4.76 -7.38 -1.34
CA VAL A 271 -4.07 -6.54 -0.38
C VAL A 271 -3.36 -7.44 0.63
N GLU A 272 -2.09 -7.16 0.90
CA GLU A 272 -1.33 -7.78 1.97
C GLU A 272 -1.22 -6.78 3.12
N ILE A 273 -1.76 -7.14 4.28
CA ILE A 273 -1.61 -6.39 5.53
C ILE A 273 -0.43 -7.00 6.26
N ILE A 274 0.68 -6.29 6.31
CA ILE A 274 1.93 -6.73 6.93
C ILE A 274 2.02 -6.11 8.31
N THR A 275 1.78 -6.91 9.35
CA THR A 275 1.89 -6.50 10.75
C THR A 275 3.31 -6.69 11.29
N GLN A 276 4.16 -7.39 10.52
CA GLN A 276 5.55 -7.69 10.87
C GLN A 276 6.48 -7.33 9.69
N PRO A 277 6.64 -6.01 9.38
CA PRO A 277 7.52 -5.58 8.29
C PRO A 277 8.99 -5.92 8.57
N GLY A 278 9.74 -6.29 7.52
CA GLY A 278 11.17 -6.53 7.59
C GLY A 278 11.99 -5.23 7.66
N THR A 279 13.32 -5.37 7.75
CA THR A 279 14.25 -4.22 7.86
C THR A 279 14.46 -3.47 6.56
N GLU A 280 13.95 -3.98 5.45
CA GLU A 280 13.85 -3.28 4.16
C GLU A 280 12.91 -2.06 4.19
N TYR A 281 12.02 -1.99 5.19
CA TYR A 281 11.20 -0.82 5.46
C TYR A 281 11.93 0.14 6.41
N ASP A 282 11.53 1.40 6.39
CA ASP A 282 12.12 2.44 7.23
C ASP A 282 12.04 2.11 8.74
N ALA A 283 12.90 2.76 9.52
CA ALA A 283 12.99 2.56 10.97
C ALA A 283 11.68 2.85 11.71
N ALA A 284 10.91 3.83 11.24
CA ALA A 284 9.65 4.26 11.83
C ALA A 284 8.45 3.34 11.52
N VAL A 285 8.59 2.41 10.55
CA VAL A 285 7.46 1.62 10.04
C VAL A 285 7.08 0.51 11.00
N SER A 286 5.86 0.58 11.54
CA SER A 286 5.26 -0.43 12.41
C SER A 286 4.41 -1.44 11.64
N SER A 287 3.78 -1.03 10.54
CA SER A 287 2.91 -1.86 9.71
C SER A 287 2.87 -1.37 8.26
N VAL A 288 2.51 -2.27 7.34
CA VAL A 288 2.48 -1.98 5.91
C VAL A 288 1.23 -2.57 5.27
N ILE A 289 0.59 -1.82 4.38
CA ILE A 289 -0.43 -2.31 3.45
C ILE A 289 0.18 -2.36 2.05
N ARG A 290 0.23 -3.55 1.46
CA ARG A 290 0.73 -3.74 0.10
C ARG A 290 -0.41 -4.10 -0.84
N ILE A 291 -0.77 -3.20 -1.73
CA ILE A 291 -1.82 -3.38 -2.75
C ILE A 291 -1.19 -3.97 -4.00
N LYS A 292 -1.70 -5.11 -4.45
CA LYS A 292 -1.39 -5.69 -5.77
C LYS A 292 -2.54 -5.41 -6.72
N THR A 293 -2.25 -4.79 -7.85
CA THR A 293 -3.27 -4.49 -8.87
C THR A 293 -3.40 -5.64 -9.88
N VAL A 294 -4.53 -5.68 -10.56
CA VAL A 294 -4.77 -6.61 -11.68
C VAL A 294 -3.84 -6.26 -12.83
N ARG A 295 -3.13 -7.25 -13.37
CA ARG A 295 -2.42 -7.08 -14.63
C ARG A 295 -3.41 -7.17 -15.78
N ARG A 296 -3.71 -6.07 -16.43
CA ARG A 296 -4.47 -6.06 -17.67
C ARG A 296 -3.50 -5.74 -18.81
N THR A 297 -3.49 -6.59 -19.82
CA THR A 297 -2.66 -6.44 -21.01
C THR A 297 -3.50 -5.75 -22.08
N GLY A 298 -2.99 -4.67 -22.65
CA GLY A 298 -3.63 -3.91 -23.70
C GLY A 298 -2.73 -2.77 -24.15
N GLU A 299 -2.88 -2.34 -25.39
CA GLU A 299 -2.19 -1.19 -25.99
C GLU A 299 -3.18 -0.05 -26.16
N GLY A 300 -2.69 1.18 -26.26
CA GLY A 300 -3.49 2.37 -26.51
C GLY A 300 -3.92 3.10 -25.24
N TRP A 301 -4.98 3.88 -25.39
CA TRP A 301 -5.51 4.74 -24.33
C TRP A 301 -6.39 3.98 -23.35
N SER A 302 -6.21 4.31 -22.09
CA SER A 302 -7.09 3.88 -20.99
C SER A 302 -7.20 4.98 -19.95
N GLY A 303 -8.23 4.93 -19.13
CA GLY A 303 -8.39 5.91 -18.07
C GLY A 303 -9.51 5.63 -17.11
N ASN A 304 -9.52 6.39 -16.03
CA ASN A 304 -10.61 6.43 -15.07
C ASN A 304 -10.95 7.88 -14.72
N PHE A 305 -12.19 8.10 -14.37
CA PHE A 305 -12.72 9.35 -13.84
C PHE A 305 -13.55 9.04 -12.62
N SER A 306 -13.39 9.83 -11.56
CA SER A 306 -14.26 9.73 -10.40
C SER A 306 -14.53 11.09 -9.81
N GLY A 307 -15.69 11.22 -9.18
CA GLY A 307 -16.11 12.42 -8.47
C GLY A 307 -16.91 12.06 -7.24
N ALA A 308 -16.78 12.88 -6.21
CA ALA A 308 -17.55 12.79 -4.98
C ALA A 308 -18.10 14.15 -4.61
N TYR A 309 -19.33 14.15 -4.12
CA TYR A 309 -19.96 15.29 -3.47
C TYR A 309 -20.52 14.86 -2.13
N ARG A 310 -20.30 15.63 -1.09
CA ARG A 310 -20.85 15.40 0.24
C ARG A 310 -21.34 16.72 0.84
N GLN A 311 -22.52 16.72 1.41
CA GLN A 311 -23.12 17.84 2.12
C GLN A 311 -23.31 17.51 3.59
N GLY A 312 -22.71 18.28 4.44
CA GLY A 312 -22.96 18.37 5.87
C GLY A 312 -23.43 19.78 6.20
N HIS A 313 -22.87 20.40 7.22
CA HIS A 313 -22.98 21.84 7.43
C HIS A 313 -22.24 22.57 6.28
N GLU A 314 -21.01 22.09 5.98
CA GLU A 314 -20.22 22.54 4.83
C GLU A 314 -20.19 21.47 3.74
N HIS A 315 -19.82 21.86 2.51
CA HIS A 315 -19.72 20.93 1.37
C HIS A 315 -18.29 20.44 1.15
N TYR A 316 -18.20 19.25 0.61
CA TYR A 316 -16.96 18.65 0.11
C TYR A 316 -17.17 18.17 -1.32
N GLU A 317 -16.25 18.54 -2.21
CA GLU A 317 -16.24 18.12 -3.59
C GLU A 317 -14.85 17.59 -3.98
N SER A 318 -14.83 16.54 -4.81
CA SER A 318 -13.58 16.08 -5.41
C SER A 318 -13.80 15.52 -6.80
N VAL A 319 -12.81 15.72 -7.67
CA VAL A 319 -12.75 15.16 -9.01
C VAL A 319 -11.37 14.57 -9.25
N ASN A 320 -11.33 13.35 -9.74
CA ASN A 320 -10.13 12.64 -10.15
C ASN A 320 -10.20 12.28 -11.62
N ALA A 321 -9.07 12.43 -12.32
CA ALA A 321 -8.87 11.94 -13.67
C ALA A 321 -7.52 11.26 -13.79
N ALA A 322 -7.48 10.08 -14.39
CA ALA A 322 -6.24 9.39 -14.73
C ALA A 322 -6.32 8.90 -16.17
N LEU A 323 -5.30 9.23 -16.96
CA LEU A 323 -5.11 8.80 -18.33
C LEU A 323 -3.80 8.06 -18.45
N ASN A 324 -3.79 7.02 -19.27
CA ASN A 324 -2.63 6.21 -19.55
C ASN A 324 -2.58 5.86 -21.04
N TYR A 325 -1.39 5.96 -21.64
CA TYR A 325 -1.14 5.58 -23.03
C TYR A 325 0.00 4.58 -23.10
N ARG A 326 -0.28 3.37 -23.56
CA ARG A 326 0.69 2.29 -23.65
C ARG A 326 1.07 1.98 -25.09
N LEU A 327 2.38 1.89 -25.32
CA LEU A 327 2.98 1.47 -26.57
C LEU A 327 3.31 -0.03 -26.57
N ARG A 328 3.43 -0.63 -27.78
CA ARG A 328 3.80 -2.04 -27.97
C ARG A 328 5.18 -2.41 -27.43
N ASN A 329 6.10 -1.47 -27.43
CA ASN A 329 7.49 -1.67 -26.98
C ASN A 329 7.64 -1.66 -25.43
N GLY A 330 6.55 -1.73 -24.68
CA GLY A 330 6.57 -1.73 -23.21
C GLY A 330 6.66 -0.34 -22.56
N MET A 331 6.71 0.72 -23.35
CA MET A 331 6.64 2.10 -22.83
C MET A 331 5.20 2.47 -22.45
N ASP A 332 5.08 3.25 -21.41
CA ASP A 332 3.83 3.60 -20.76
C ASP A 332 3.91 5.04 -20.24
N PHE A 333 3.05 5.92 -20.74
CA PHE A 333 2.96 7.31 -20.34
C PHE A 333 1.66 7.52 -19.57
N PHE A 334 1.72 8.25 -18.46
CA PHE A 334 0.53 8.53 -17.69
C PHE A 334 0.47 9.97 -17.21
N ALA A 335 -0.74 10.48 -17.15
CA ALA A 335 -1.09 11.76 -16.55
C ALA A 335 -2.24 11.56 -15.58
N ARG A 336 -2.13 12.15 -14.38
CA ARG A 336 -3.15 12.06 -13.35
C ARG A 336 -3.39 13.43 -12.76
N GLY A 337 -4.65 13.73 -12.44
CA GLY A 337 -5.06 14.97 -11.80
C GLY A 337 -6.08 14.72 -10.71
N TYR A 338 -6.00 15.52 -9.66
CA TYR A 338 -6.96 15.57 -8.57
C TYR A 338 -7.26 17.01 -8.24
N LEU A 339 -8.53 17.31 -8.08
CA LEU A 339 -9.03 18.61 -7.63
C LEU A 339 -9.97 18.37 -6.46
N THR A 340 -9.87 19.16 -5.40
CA THR A 340 -10.83 19.14 -4.31
C THR A 340 -11.15 20.54 -3.80
N ASP A 341 -12.42 20.72 -3.44
CA ASP A 341 -12.90 21.82 -2.61
C ASP A 341 -13.37 21.22 -1.28
N ASN A 342 -12.59 21.41 -0.22
CA ASN A 342 -12.85 20.83 1.09
C ASN A 342 -13.16 21.93 2.11
N ASN A 343 -14.38 21.96 2.54
CA ASN A 343 -14.89 22.91 3.53
C ASN A 343 -15.38 22.14 4.75
N THR A 344 -14.98 22.56 5.95
CA THR A 344 -15.41 21.95 7.20
C THR A 344 -15.68 23.00 8.26
N GLN A 345 -16.65 22.71 9.11
CA GLN A 345 -16.92 23.45 10.33
C GLN A 345 -16.67 22.54 11.54
N THR A 346 -16.05 23.09 12.56
CA THR A 346 -15.91 22.42 13.86
C THR A 346 -16.42 23.36 14.94
N VAL A 347 -17.27 22.86 15.80
CA VAL A 347 -17.76 23.60 16.98
C VAL A 347 -17.18 22.94 18.22
N LYS A 348 -16.59 23.75 19.10
CA LYS A 348 -15.95 23.27 20.31
C LYS A 348 -16.38 24.14 21.50
N THR A 349 -16.75 23.51 22.58
CA THR A 349 -16.92 24.16 23.88
C THR A 349 -15.86 23.66 24.85
N THR A 350 -15.22 24.56 25.57
CA THR A 350 -14.19 24.25 26.56
C THR A 350 -14.45 25.00 27.87
N ASP A 351 -14.13 24.30 28.96
CA ASP A 351 -14.07 24.86 30.32
C ASP A 351 -12.69 24.47 30.86
N GLU A 352 -11.77 25.44 30.85
CA GLU A 352 -10.37 25.25 31.25
C GLU A 352 -10.14 25.90 32.60
N GLN A 353 -9.50 25.16 33.50
CA GLN A 353 -9.03 25.66 34.79
C GLN A 353 -7.53 25.56 34.85
N LEU A 354 -6.90 26.66 35.20
CA LEU A 354 -5.46 26.76 35.43
C LEU A 354 -5.22 27.27 36.86
N GLN A 355 -4.49 26.50 37.66
CA GLN A 355 -4.03 26.87 38.98
C GLN A 355 -2.60 27.38 38.89
N ALA A 356 -2.42 28.69 38.97
CA ALA A 356 -1.14 29.39 39.02
C ALA A 356 -1.00 30.12 40.35
N SER A 357 -0.63 31.40 40.36
CA SER A 357 -0.72 32.26 41.56
C SER A 357 -2.17 32.47 42.02
N SER A 358 -3.12 32.44 41.09
CA SER A 358 -4.58 32.46 41.29
C SER A 358 -5.22 31.28 40.55
N ILE A 359 -6.51 31.05 40.78
CA ILE A 359 -7.30 30.06 40.01
C ILE A 359 -7.96 30.79 38.84
N TRP A 360 -7.54 30.44 37.65
CA TRP A 360 -8.09 30.94 36.41
C TRP A 360 -9.05 29.94 35.79
N ASN A 361 -10.23 30.42 35.38
CA ASN A 361 -11.21 29.62 34.66
C ASN A 361 -11.53 30.32 33.34
N HIS A 362 -11.27 29.62 32.18
CA HIS A 362 -11.59 30.10 30.85
C HIS A 362 -12.73 29.26 30.29
N ARG A 363 -13.87 29.86 30.07
CA ARG A 363 -14.98 29.26 29.34
C ARG A 363 -14.98 29.79 27.91
N LYS A 364 -14.96 28.89 26.94
CA LYS A 364 -14.84 29.24 25.51
C LYS A 364 -15.90 28.52 24.70
N GLU A 365 -16.48 29.24 23.74
CA GLU A 365 -17.29 28.70 22.67
C GLU A 365 -16.59 29.03 21.34
N GLU A 366 -16.05 28.02 20.68
CA GLU A 366 -15.17 28.17 19.54
C GLU A 366 -15.82 27.61 18.30
N GLU A 367 -15.82 28.37 17.20
CA GLU A 367 -16.22 27.94 15.88
C GLU A 367 -15.02 28.01 14.92
N TYR A 368 -14.64 26.87 14.38
CA TYR A 368 -13.57 26.77 13.42
C TYR A 368 -14.14 26.53 12.03
N LYS A 369 -13.75 27.37 11.07
CA LYS A 369 -14.06 27.21 9.65
C LYS A 369 -12.79 26.98 8.86
N TYR A 370 -12.78 25.92 8.08
CA TYR A 370 -11.68 25.53 7.23
C TYR A 370 -12.13 25.53 5.77
N HIS A 371 -11.39 26.25 4.92
CA HIS A 371 -11.63 26.32 3.49
C HIS A 371 -10.35 26.03 2.71
N MET A 372 -10.39 25.02 1.86
CA MET A 372 -9.25 24.58 1.06
C MET A 372 -9.68 24.15 -0.34
N LYS A 373 -9.13 24.81 -1.35
CA LYS A 373 -9.13 24.29 -2.72
C LYS A 373 -7.72 23.83 -3.05
N TYR A 374 -7.59 22.59 -3.48
CA TYR A 374 -6.29 21.98 -3.68
C TYR A 374 -6.26 21.20 -4.99
N TYR A 375 -5.15 21.26 -5.70
CA TYR A 375 -4.89 20.42 -6.85
C TYR A 375 -3.59 19.63 -6.71
N PHE A 376 -3.59 18.49 -7.37
CA PHE A 376 -2.45 17.61 -7.53
C PHE A 376 -2.36 17.19 -9.00
N ALA A 377 -1.17 17.23 -9.57
CA ALA A 377 -0.89 16.76 -10.92
C ALA A 377 0.33 15.84 -10.90
N ASP A 378 0.23 14.70 -11.57
CA ASP A 378 1.27 13.68 -11.64
C ASP A 378 1.46 13.27 -13.11
N LEU A 379 2.67 13.45 -13.62
CA LEU A 379 3.07 13.05 -14.96
C LEU A 379 4.17 12.02 -14.84
N GLY A 380 4.11 10.96 -15.62
CA GLY A 380 5.14 9.97 -15.54
C GLY A 380 5.28 9.11 -16.77
N TRP A 381 6.40 8.44 -16.79
CA TRP A 381 6.82 7.53 -17.82
C TRP A 381 7.40 6.27 -17.18
N ASN A 382 7.09 5.14 -17.77
CA ASN A 382 7.61 3.84 -17.38
C ASN A 382 7.98 3.04 -18.62
N TRP A 383 9.06 2.29 -18.57
CA TRP A 383 9.48 1.41 -19.63
C TRP A 383 9.84 0.03 -19.08
N GLU A 384 9.06 -0.96 -19.45
CA GLU A 384 9.42 -2.37 -19.30
C GLU A 384 10.32 -2.74 -20.46
N ILE A 385 11.65 -2.63 -20.26
CA ILE A 385 12.66 -2.92 -21.29
C ILE A 385 12.51 -4.38 -21.74
N ASN A 386 12.26 -5.26 -20.78
CA ASN A 386 11.91 -6.66 -20.96
C ASN A 386 11.21 -7.18 -19.67
N ASP A 387 10.94 -8.48 -19.59
CA ASP A 387 10.27 -9.11 -18.44
C ASP A 387 11.06 -8.97 -17.13
N HIS A 388 12.37 -8.73 -17.21
CA HIS A 388 13.30 -8.67 -16.08
C HIS A 388 13.74 -7.26 -15.71
N HIS A 389 13.62 -6.28 -16.60
CA HIS A 389 14.15 -4.93 -16.41
C HIS A 389 13.10 -3.87 -16.64
N SER A 390 12.99 -2.93 -15.71
CA SER A 390 12.03 -1.83 -15.74
C SER A 390 12.66 -0.56 -15.19
N ILE A 391 12.47 0.56 -15.87
CA ILE A 391 12.85 1.90 -15.43
C ILE A 391 11.64 2.82 -15.48
N GLY A 392 11.67 3.88 -14.72
CA GLY A 392 10.60 4.89 -14.79
C GLY A 392 10.93 6.15 -14.02
N PHE A 393 10.13 7.17 -14.33
CA PHE A 393 10.26 8.51 -13.80
C PHE A 393 8.87 9.09 -13.56
N THR A 394 8.70 9.83 -12.46
CA THR A 394 7.49 10.63 -12.19
C THR A 394 7.86 12.02 -11.72
N TYR A 395 7.11 12.99 -12.20
CA TYR A 395 7.10 14.36 -11.71
C TYR A 395 5.72 14.65 -11.13
N THR A 396 5.70 15.15 -9.91
CA THR A 396 4.49 15.51 -9.17
C THR A 396 4.53 16.99 -8.82
N ALA A 397 3.44 17.69 -9.06
CA ALA A 397 3.22 19.06 -8.64
C ALA A 397 1.92 19.17 -7.86
N ASN A 398 1.91 19.94 -6.78
CA ASN A 398 0.71 20.23 -6.02
C ASN A 398 0.71 21.64 -5.45
N ASN A 399 -0.49 22.21 -5.27
CA ASN A 399 -0.66 23.54 -4.69
C ASN A 399 -2.12 23.76 -4.25
N TYR A 400 -2.32 24.83 -3.51
CA TYR A 400 -3.64 25.39 -3.25
C TYR A 400 -4.09 26.29 -4.42
N ILE A 401 -5.41 26.37 -4.62
CA ILE A 401 -6.06 27.34 -5.53
C ILE A 401 -6.60 28.48 -4.67
N GLY A 402 -5.90 29.60 -4.64
CA GLY A 402 -6.12 30.67 -3.68
C GLY A 402 -5.56 30.30 -2.29
N ASP A 403 -5.80 31.16 -1.31
CA ASP A 403 -5.34 30.93 0.05
C ASP A 403 -6.16 29.83 0.72
N ARG A 404 -5.48 28.87 1.38
CA ARG A 404 -6.14 27.99 2.33
C ARG A 404 -6.45 28.80 3.59
N LYS A 405 -7.70 28.83 4.03
CA LYS A 405 -8.15 29.61 5.18
C LYS A 405 -8.53 28.70 6.33
N TYR A 406 -8.09 29.10 7.51
CA TYR A 406 -8.53 28.54 8.78
C TYR A 406 -8.93 29.70 9.68
N ILE A 407 -10.20 29.77 10.05
CA ILE A 407 -10.76 30.85 10.84
C ILE A 407 -11.28 30.26 12.15
N CYS A 408 -10.88 30.81 13.28
CA CYS A 408 -11.41 30.51 14.61
C CYS A 408 -12.11 31.75 15.16
N ALA A 409 -13.41 31.66 15.33
CA ALA A 409 -14.17 32.61 16.11
C ALA A 409 -14.36 32.04 17.52
N ASN A 410 -14.15 32.84 18.56
CA ASN A 410 -14.12 32.41 19.95
C ASN A 410 -14.81 33.45 20.85
N ASP A 411 -15.90 33.05 21.49
CA ASP A 411 -16.53 33.76 22.59
C ASP A 411 -15.93 33.25 23.89
N MET A 412 -15.31 34.14 24.68
CA MET A 412 -14.57 33.76 25.86
C MET A 412 -14.99 34.55 27.10
N GLN A 413 -15.09 33.84 28.21
CA GLN A 413 -15.23 34.40 29.56
C GLN A 413 -14.08 33.89 30.43
N THR A 414 -13.33 34.80 31.05
CA THR A 414 -12.23 34.50 31.96
C THR A 414 -12.56 34.97 33.37
N MET A 415 -12.41 34.10 34.34
CA MET A 415 -12.59 34.40 35.76
C MET A 415 -11.27 34.18 36.50
N GLN A 416 -10.98 35.07 37.46
CA GLN A 416 -9.90 34.93 38.43
C GLN A 416 -10.49 34.75 39.83
N ASP A 417 -10.18 33.65 40.50
CA ASP A 417 -10.68 33.33 41.85
C ASP A 417 -12.22 33.42 41.98
N GLY A 418 -12.93 33.07 40.91
CA GLY A 418 -14.38 33.12 40.79
C GLY A 418 -15.00 34.48 40.44
N MET A 419 -14.21 35.52 40.29
CA MET A 419 -14.64 36.85 39.83
C MET A 419 -14.39 37.01 38.34
N MET A 420 -15.32 37.71 37.66
CA MET A 420 -15.15 38.03 36.23
C MET A 420 -13.91 38.90 36.06
N TRP A 421 -12.95 38.45 35.25
CA TRP A 421 -11.72 39.15 34.93
C TRP A 421 -11.81 39.80 33.56
N ASP A 422 -12.27 39.01 32.56
CA ASP A 422 -12.31 39.43 31.17
C ASP A 422 -13.40 38.65 30.38
N GLU A 423 -14.05 39.34 29.47
CA GLU A 423 -14.91 38.69 28.50
C GLU A 423 -14.80 39.37 27.14
N GLY A 424 -14.91 38.61 26.06
CA GLY A 424 -14.83 39.19 24.74
C GLY A 424 -14.98 38.19 23.64
N HIS A 425 -15.16 38.75 22.45
CA HIS A 425 -15.13 37.98 21.18
C HIS A 425 -13.78 38.16 20.50
N SER A 426 -13.19 37.08 20.07
CA SER A 426 -11.95 37.10 19.31
C SER A 426 -12.07 36.32 18.00
N THR A 427 -11.38 36.80 16.99
CA THR A 427 -11.27 36.07 15.70
C THR A 427 -9.82 35.92 15.32
N THR A 428 -9.40 34.70 15.06
CA THR A 428 -8.08 34.40 14.52
C THR A 428 -8.22 33.80 13.12
N THR A 429 -7.51 34.39 12.15
CA THR A 429 -7.49 33.92 10.77
C THR A 429 -6.08 33.48 10.42
N THR A 430 -5.91 32.27 9.96
CA THR A 430 -4.65 31.76 9.40
C THR A 430 -4.83 31.51 7.90
N LEU A 431 -3.96 32.12 7.10
CA LEU A 431 -3.90 32.00 5.65
C LEU A 431 -2.65 31.23 5.27
N THR A 432 -2.80 30.08 4.58
CA THR A 432 -1.65 29.47 3.91
C THR A 432 -1.64 29.88 2.46
N LYS A 433 -0.59 30.59 2.05
CA LYS A 433 -0.43 31.09 0.69
C LYS A 433 -0.12 29.96 -0.30
N PRO A 434 -0.62 30.01 -1.54
CA PRO A 434 -0.30 29.02 -2.54
C PRO A 434 1.19 29.07 -2.91
N LYS A 435 1.86 27.95 -2.76
CA LYS A 435 3.26 27.74 -3.15
C LYS A 435 3.38 26.39 -3.84
N LEU A 436 3.90 26.37 -5.07
CA LEU A 436 4.03 25.16 -5.85
C LEU A 436 5.10 24.23 -5.23
N ASN A 437 4.69 23.03 -4.88
CA ASN A 437 5.55 21.99 -4.38
C ASN A 437 5.88 20.99 -5.50
N HIS A 438 7.13 20.56 -5.56
CA HIS A 438 7.67 19.69 -6.59
C HIS A 438 8.18 18.40 -5.98
N SER A 439 7.93 17.28 -6.64
CA SER A 439 8.53 16.01 -6.28
C SER A 439 8.89 15.23 -7.54
N ILE A 440 10.09 14.68 -7.55
CA ILE A 440 10.60 13.82 -8.62
C ILE A 440 10.93 12.48 -8.01
N ASN A 441 10.56 11.39 -8.68
CA ASN A 441 11.03 10.06 -8.34
C ASN A 441 11.51 9.36 -9.61
N ALA A 442 12.65 8.69 -9.53
CA ALA A 442 13.17 7.81 -10.55
C ALA A 442 13.47 6.45 -9.95
N TYR A 443 13.27 5.38 -10.72
CA TYR A 443 13.54 4.03 -10.25
C TYR A 443 14.14 3.13 -11.33
N TYR A 444 14.84 2.09 -10.88
CA TYR A 444 15.23 0.93 -11.65
C TYR A 444 14.89 -0.34 -10.86
N ILE A 445 14.21 -1.28 -11.50
CA ILE A 445 14.00 -2.64 -10.98
C ILE A 445 14.51 -3.62 -12.01
N GLY A 446 15.39 -4.55 -11.59
CA GLY A 446 15.99 -5.50 -12.49
C GLY A 446 16.31 -6.84 -11.87
N GLU A 447 16.38 -7.88 -12.70
CA GLU A 447 16.89 -9.21 -12.36
C GLU A 447 18.17 -9.45 -13.16
N ILE A 448 19.31 -9.56 -12.46
CA ILE A 448 20.63 -9.82 -13.02
C ILE A 448 21.01 -11.24 -12.63
N GLY A 449 20.82 -12.20 -13.53
CA GLY A 449 20.88 -13.60 -13.21
C GLY A 449 19.81 -14.00 -12.18
N LYS A 450 20.24 -14.43 -10.99
CA LYS A 450 19.34 -14.77 -9.87
C LYS A 450 19.20 -13.64 -8.83
N TRP A 451 19.90 -12.54 -9.03
CA TRP A 451 19.86 -11.37 -8.14
C TRP A 451 18.74 -10.44 -8.55
N LYS A 452 17.98 -9.92 -7.57
CA LYS A 452 17.00 -8.86 -7.82
C LYS A 452 17.52 -7.56 -7.25
N VAL A 453 17.46 -6.50 -8.05
CA VAL A 453 17.87 -5.15 -7.69
C VAL A 453 16.68 -4.22 -7.78
N ASP A 454 16.43 -3.43 -6.74
CA ASP A 454 15.43 -2.37 -6.70
C ASP A 454 16.13 -1.10 -6.21
N PHE A 455 16.22 -0.10 -7.08
CA PHE A 455 16.82 1.20 -6.81
C PHE A 455 15.79 2.30 -6.99
N SER A 456 15.77 3.26 -6.08
CA SER A 456 14.89 4.42 -6.11
C SER A 456 15.62 5.67 -5.67
N ALA A 457 15.37 6.80 -6.34
CA ALA A 457 15.88 8.11 -5.99
C ALA A 457 14.76 9.14 -5.99
N ASP A 458 14.72 9.97 -4.96
CA ASP A 458 13.69 10.98 -4.74
C ASP A 458 14.31 12.38 -4.53
N TYR A 459 13.68 13.37 -5.13
CA TYR A 459 13.88 14.78 -4.85
C TYR A 459 12.54 15.41 -4.48
N TYR A 460 12.51 16.17 -3.40
CA TYR A 460 11.34 16.92 -2.97
C TYR A 460 11.74 18.35 -2.62
N ASN A 461 10.95 19.29 -3.11
CA ASN A 461 11.08 20.70 -2.79
C ASN A 461 9.70 21.27 -2.50
N ALA A 462 9.52 21.82 -1.30
CA ALA A 462 8.26 22.38 -0.85
C ALA A 462 8.47 23.71 -0.15
N HIS A 463 7.57 24.63 -0.42
CA HIS A 463 7.51 25.93 0.23
C HIS A 463 6.14 26.08 0.91
N SER A 464 6.12 26.68 2.09
CA SER A 464 4.89 27.04 2.79
C SER A 464 5.04 28.46 3.35
N GLN A 465 4.00 29.25 3.25
CA GLN A 465 3.91 30.56 3.89
C GLN A 465 2.58 30.67 4.60
N ASN A 466 2.61 30.74 5.92
CA ASN A 466 1.44 30.88 6.77
C ASN A 466 1.44 32.27 7.36
N GLU A 467 0.35 32.98 7.21
CA GLU A 467 0.10 34.30 7.81
C GLU A 467 -1.06 34.17 8.77
N MET A 468 -0.86 34.56 10.02
CA MET A 468 -1.89 34.57 11.04
C MET A 468 -2.17 36.01 11.45
N SER A 469 -3.43 36.34 11.63
CA SER A 469 -3.86 37.59 12.25
C SER A 469 -5.01 37.27 13.19
N GLY A 470 -4.91 37.71 14.43
CA GLY A 470 -5.93 37.44 15.44
C GLY A 470 -5.89 38.41 16.60
N GLY A 471 -7.01 38.57 17.27
CA GLY A 471 -7.13 39.41 18.45
C GLY A 471 -8.56 39.55 18.95
N THR A 472 -8.70 40.10 20.12
CA THR A 472 -9.99 40.43 20.73
C THR A 472 -10.56 41.70 20.11
N GLU A 473 -11.83 41.78 19.97
CA GLU A 473 -12.51 42.96 19.44
C GLU A 473 -12.16 44.19 20.30
N GLY A 474 -11.72 45.27 19.64
CA GLY A 474 -11.27 46.51 20.32
C GLY A 474 -9.79 46.53 20.73
N GLU A 475 -9.06 45.45 20.58
CA GLU A 475 -7.61 45.37 20.82
C GLU A 475 -6.79 45.42 19.50
N THR A 476 -5.50 45.77 19.61
CA THR A 476 -4.60 45.68 18.44
C THR A 476 -4.35 44.22 18.04
N PRO A 477 -4.66 43.81 16.80
CA PRO A 477 -4.46 42.41 16.39
C PRO A 477 -2.98 42.02 16.45
N VAL A 478 -2.71 40.83 16.90
CA VAL A 478 -1.41 40.16 16.77
C VAL A 478 -1.31 39.55 15.39
N SER A 479 -0.22 39.82 14.68
CA SER A 479 0.05 39.22 13.36
C SER A 479 1.35 38.44 13.42
N SER A 480 1.34 37.25 12.83
CA SER A 480 2.56 36.45 12.64
C SER A 480 2.68 35.92 11.21
N SER A 481 3.88 35.69 10.78
CA SER A 481 4.19 35.07 9.49
C SER A 481 5.26 33.99 9.68
N THR A 482 5.00 32.82 9.09
CA THR A 482 5.96 31.72 9.06
C THR A 482 6.20 31.32 7.61
N ALA A 483 7.41 31.54 7.11
CA ALA A 483 7.82 31.08 5.78
C ALA A 483 8.77 29.88 5.93
N THR A 484 8.42 28.76 5.34
CA THR A 484 9.20 27.52 5.43
C THR A 484 9.61 27.06 4.03
N LYS A 485 10.88 26.65 3.89
CA LYS A 485 11.41 26.01 2.69
C LYS A 485 11.98 24.66 3.09
N ASN A 486 11.60 23.61 2.37
CA ASN A 486 12.01 22.24 2.62
C ASN A 486 12.63 21.66 1.36
N GLN A 487 13.79 21.06 1.48
CA GLN A 487 14.45 20.31 0.42
C GLN A 487 14.83 18.93 0.96
N LEU A 488 14.47 17.88 0.23
CA LEU A 488 14.84 16.50 0.54
C LEU A 488 15.45 15.87 -0.71
N ILE A 489 16.57 15.18 -0.52
CA ILE A 489 17.17 14.27 -1.50
C ILE A 489 17.31 12.91 -0.80
N ALA A 490 16.87 11.84 -1.44
CA ALA A 490 16.96 10.51 -0.87
C ALA A 490 17.20 9.46 -1.95
N GLU A 491 17.89 8.38 -1.56
CA GLU A 491 18.10 7.20 -2.39
C GLU A 491 17.93 5.94 -1.56
N LYS A 492 17.54 4.85 -2.21
CA LYS A 492 17.40 3.52 -1.61
C LYS A 492 17.74 2.44 -2.60
N LEU A 493 18.60 1.52 -2.16
CA LEU A 493 18.98 0.33 -2.90
C LEU A 493 18.61 -0.92 -2.10
N VAL A 494 17.84 -1.81 -2.70
CA VAL A 494 17.47 -3.12 -2.13
C VAL A 494 17.93 -4.23 -3.06
N ILE A 495 18.71 -5.15 -2.54
CA ILE A 495 19.23 -6.30 -3.28
C ILE A 495 18.70 -7.58 -2.63
N THR A 496 18.11 -8.46 -3.46
CA THR A 496 17.76 -9.81 -3.04
C THR A 496 18.74 -10.80 -3.66
N ALA A 497 19.48 -11.50 -2.80
CA ALA A 497 20.47 -12.47 -3.20
C ALA A 497 19.90 -13.91 -3.26
N PRO A 498 20.29 -14.72 -4.24
CA PRO A 498 20.02 -16.15 -4.21
C PRO A 498 20.91 -16.80 -3.16
N VAL A 499 20.30 -17.46 -2.18
CA VAL A 499 21.00 -18.27 -1.16
C VAL A 499 20.50 -19.70 -1.25
N PRO A 500 21.31 -20.71 -0.91
CA PRO A 500 20.93 -22.13 -1.04
C PRO A 500 19.64 -22.48 -0.28
N ILE A 501 19.46 -21.88 0.90
CA ILE A 501 18.28 -22.07 1.74
C ILE A 501 17.76 -20.69 2.16
N GLY A 502 16.45 -20.45 1.95
CA GLY A 502 15.82 -19.17 2.31
C GLY A 502 16.05 -18.04 1.30
N LYS A 503 15.97 -16.81 1.77
CA LYS A 503 16.11 -15.58 0.99
C LYS A 503 16.84 -14.54 1.80
N LEU A 504 17.89 -13.97 1.25
CA LEU A 504 18.62 -12.84 1.84
C LEU A 504 18.27 -11.56 1.07
N THR A 505 17.80 -10.53 1.79
CA THR A 505 17.57 -9.19 1.26
C THR A 505 18.43 -8.22 2.05
N PHE A 506 19.21 -7.38 1.39
CA PHE A 506 20.05 -6.37 2.03
C PHE A 506 20.10 -5.11 1.19
N GLY A 507 20.56 -4.02 1.76
CA GLY A 507 20.61 -2.77 1.04
C GLY A 507 21.02 -1.59 1.89
N GLU A 508 20.88 -0.42 1.31
CA GLU A 508 21.14 0.86 1.94
C GLU A 508 20.02 1.86 1.64
N GLU A 509 19.92 2.87 2.49
CA GLU A 509 19.03 4.02 2.30
C GLU A 509 19.74 5.26 2.85
N ALA A 510 19.83 6.31 2.03
CA ALA A 510 20.37 7.58 2.41
C ALA A 510 19.38 8.72 2.15
N SER A 511 19.31 9.68 3.05
CA SER A 511 18.48 10.87 2.90
C SER A 511 19.14 12.10 3.50
N THR A 512 18.93 13.26 2.89
CA THR A 512 19.34 14.56 3.39
C THR A 512 18.15 15.51 3.32
N VAL A 513 17.93 16.22 4.43
CA VAL A 513 16.94 17.29 4.55
C VAL A 513 17.66 18.59 4.82
N ASP A 514 17.26 19.68 4.14
CA ASP A 514 17.60 21.05 4.46
C ASP A 514 16.30 21.85 4.57
N ARG A 515 16.01 22.32 5.77
CA ARG A 515 14.80 23.06 6.09
C ARG A 515 15.17 24.42 6.66
N THR A 516 14.57 25.48 6.15
CA THR A 516 14.61 26.82 6.76
C THR A 516 13.22 27.26 7.16
N SER A 517 13.11 27.97 8.27
CA SER A 517 11.87 28.54 8.79
C SER A 517 12.13 29.94 9.30
N ASP A 518 11.54 30.90 8.63
CA ASP A 518 11.56 32.33 9.02
C ASP A 518 10.25 32.63 9.76
N PHE A 519 10.35 33.06 11.01
CA PHE A 519 9.20 33.39 11.84
C PHE A 519 9.29 34.84 12.28
N THR A 520 8.18 35.59 12.10
CA THR A 520 8.02 36.97 12.58
C THR A 520 6.68 37.10 13.30
N GLN A 521 6.63 37.88 14.37
CA GLN A 521 5.41 38.13 15.13
C GLN A 521 5.39 39.52 15.73
N SER A 522 4.26 40.25 15.54
CA SER A 522 4.09 41.56 16.11
C SER A 522 3.89 41.50 17.62
N GLY A 523 4.63 42.38 18.38
CA GLY A 523 4.37 42.68 19.78
C GLY A 523 4.79 41.64 20.83
N PHE A 524 5.39 40.49 20.48
CA PHE A 524 5.63 39.44 21.47
C PHE A 524 7.03 38.85 21.54
N SER A 525 7.64 38.51 20.45
CA SER A 525 8.94 37.86 20.45
C SER A 525 9.83 38.45 19.37
N ALA A 526 11.12 38.22 19.51
CA ALA A 526 12.06 38.54 18.45
C ALA A 526 11.78 37.63 17.25
N ASP A 527 11.93 38.23 16.06
CA ASP A 527 11.97 37.44 14.81
C ASP A 527 13.08 36.40 14.92
N ASN A 528 12.87 35.22 14.36
CA ASN A 528 13.91 34.19 14.32
C ASN A 528 14.01 33.51 12.96
N HIS A 529 15.24 33.13 12.64
CA HIS A 529 15.55 32.31 11.46
C HIS A 529 16.15 30.98 11.92
N ILE A 530 15.42 29.91 11.68
CA ILE A 530 15.85 28.56 12.05
C ILE A 530 16.23 27.79 10.78
N ARG A 531 17.42 27.16 10.79
CA ARG A 531 17.82 26.19 9.80
C ARG A 531 18.07 24.84 10.44
N GLN A 532 17.43 23.80 9.90
CA GLN A 532 17.55 22.42 10.37
C GLN A 532 18.03 21.55 9.21
N GLN A 533 19.17 20.88 9.41
CA GLN A 533 19.71 19.94 8.44
C GLN A 533 19.81 18.56 9.09
N THR A 534 19.32 17.54 8.42
CA THR A 534 19.42 16.15 8.87
C THR A 534 19.97 15.30 7.73
N ALA A 535 20.99 14.50 8.01
CA ALA A 535 21.50 13.50 7.10
C ALA A 535 21.39 12.12 7.77
N ILE A 536 20.68 11.20 7.13
CA ILE A 536 20.50 9.81 7.61
C ILE A 536 21.09 8.87 6.58
N TRP A 537 21.93 7.94 7.06
CA TRP A 537 22.43 6.83 6.27
C TRP A 537 22.19 5.54 7.02
N SER A 538 21.66 4.55 6.34
CA SER A 538 21.28 3.26 6.92
C SER A 538 21.72 2.11 6.03
N VAL A 539 22.17 1.02 6.66
CA VAL A 539 22.35 -0.26 6.00
C VAL A 539 21.51 -1.32 6.70
N PHE A 540 20.96 -2.24 5.93
CA PHE A 540 20.09 -3.28 6.48
C PHE A 540 20.32 -4.63 5.81
N ALA A 541 20.01 -5.69 6.56
CA ALA A 541 19.93 -7.05 6.05
C ALA A 541 18.74 -7.77 6.69
N ASN A 542 18.03 -8.57 5.91
CA ASN A 542 16.91 -9.39 6.34
C ASN A 542 17.03 -10.79 5.74
N TYR A 543 17.02 -11.82 6.58
CA TYR A 543 17.02 -13.21 6.16
C TYR A 543 15.66 -13.86 6.45
N SER A 544 15.07 -14.46 5.43
CA SER A 544 13.79 -15.17 5.50
C SER A 544 14.01 -16.64 5.18
N LEU A 545 13.61 -17.52 6.09
CA LEU A 545 13.71 -18.96 5.98
C LEU A 545 12.35 -19.60 6.14
N LYS A 546 12.00 -20.54 5.26
CA LYS A 546 10.82 -21.39 5.40
C LYS A 546 11.21 -22.86 5.30
N VAL A 547 10.91 -23.62 6.36
CA VAL A 547 11.15 -25.06 6.43
C VAL A 547 9.86 -25.75 6.85
N GLY A 548 9.21 -26.41 5.90
CA GLY A 548 7.90 -27.03 6.13
C GLY A 548 6.86 -26.00 6.59
N SER A 549 6.31 -26.20 7.78
CA SER A 549 5.32 -25.30 8.40
C SER A 549 5.93 -24.13 9.17
N LEU A 550 7.24 -24.10 9.37
CA LEU A 550 7.93 -23.06 10.12
C LEU A 550 8.50 -22.00 9.16
N SER A 551 8.25 -20.74 9.46
CA SER A 551 8.85 -19.59 8.78
C SER A 551 9.55 -18.70 9.80
N VAL A 552 10.78 -18.30 9.52
CA VAL A 552 11.59 -17.41 10.35
C VAL A 552 12.03 -16.22 9.51
N ASN A 553 11.82 -15.01 10.01
CA ASN A 553 12.34 -13.78 9.42
C ASN A 553 13.15 -13.05 10.47
N ALA A 554 14.42 -12.78 10.19
CA ALA A 554 15.33 -12.07 11.08
C ALA A 554 16.01 -10.94 10.31
N GLY A 555 15.98 -9.75 10.85
CA GLY A 555 16.52 -8.56 10.19
C GLY A 555 17.22 -7.63 11.18
N LEU A 556 18.21 -6.93 10.66
CA LEU A 556 18.97 -5.92 11.39
C LEU A 556 19.15 -4.70 10.49
N ARG A 557 18.86 -3.50 11.01
CA ARG A 557 19.17 -2.22 10.38
C ARG A 557 20.07 -1.43 11.30
N TRP A 558 21.17 -0.92 10.77
CA TRP A 558 22.00 0.08 11.42
C TRP A 558 21.75 1.42 10.77
N GLN A 559 21.54 2.45 11.59
CA GLN A 559 21.25 3.81 11.14
C GLN A 559 22.19 4.78 11.83
N ASN A 560 22.79 5.65 11.02
CA ASN A 560 23.56 6.80 11.44
C ASN A 560 22.81 8.06 11.06
N GLU A 561 22.58 8.96 12.02
CA GLU A 561 21.85 10.20 11.86
C GLU A 561 22.70 11.35 12.37
N HIS A 562 22.85 12.36 11.52
CA HIS A 562 23.59 13.59 11.80
C HIS A 562 22.65 14.79 11.68
N ASN A 563 22.48 15.53 12.78
CA ASN A 563 21.61 16.70 12.86
C ASN A 563 22.44 17.97 13.04
N ARG A 564 21.97 19.05 12.43
CA ARG A 564 22.50 20.41 12.59
C ARG A 564 21.35 21.38 12.73
N TYR A 565 21.34 22.11 13.83
CA TYR A 565 20.38 23.17 14.15
C TYR A 565 21.11 24.50 14.22
N GLU A 566 20.61 25.51 13.51
CA GLU A 566 21.09 26.86 13.51
C GLU A 566 19.94 27.81 13.87
N LEU A 567 20.19 28.74 14.77
CA LEU A 567 19.29 29.85 15.13
C LEU A 567 19.98 31.14 14.77
N ASP A 568 19.37 31.98 13.92
CA ASP A 568 19.87 33.25 13.42
C ASP A 568 21.31 33.17 12.87
N GLY A 569 21.57 32.06 12.16
CA GLY A 569 22.88 31.78 11.55
C GLY A 569 23.93 31.23 12.50
N VAL A 570 23.63 31.09 13.79
CA VAL A 570 24.52 30.52 14.79
C VAL A 570 24.18 29.08 15.07
N ARG A 571 25.14 28.17 14.90
CA ARG A 571 24.96 26.76 15.20
C ARG A 571 24.82 26.54 16.70
N ASN A 572 23.83 25.75 17.08
CA ASN A 572 23.64 25.27 18.45
C ASN A 572 23.98 23.77 18.52
N ASP A 573 25.08 23.42 19.22
CA ASP A 573 25.57 22.05 19.30
C ASP A 573 24.69 21.17 20.19
N GLU A 574 24.04 21.71 21.23
CA GLU A 574 23.14 20.98 22.10
C GLU A 574 21.85 20.54 21.38
N MET A 575 21.38 21.38 20.43
CA MET A 575 20.24 21.09 19.56
C MET A 575 20.62 20.31 18.28
N SER A 576 21.89 19.89 18.16
CA SER A 576 22.45 19.20 16.98
C SER A 576 22.95 17.80 17.31
N PRO A 577 22.12 16.91 17.91
CA PRO A 577 22.56 15.60 18.34
C PRO A 577 22.83 14.64 17.15
N ASN A 578 23.80 13.74 17.36
CA ASN A 578 24.09 12.64 16.44
C ASN A 578 23.66 11.32 17.06
N TYR A 579 23.10 10.42 16.23
CA TYR A 579 22.62 9.13 16.69
C TYR A 579 23.19 7.98 15.88
N HIS A 580 23.55 6.88 16.58
CA HIS A 580 23.95 5.62 15.99
C HIS A 580 23.06 4.53 16.61
N VAL A 581 22.23 3.89 15.81
CA VAL A 581 21.18 2.99 16.33
C VAL A 581 21.16 1.67 15.57
N LEU A 582 20.97 0.58 16.34
CA LEU A 582 20.66 -0.74 15.82
C LEU A 582 19.15 -1.02 15.99
N ILE A 583 18.49 -1.44 14.94
CA ILE A 583 17.05 -1.68 14.87
C ILE A 583 16.81 -3.13 14.46
N PRO A 584 16.71 -4.06 15.40
CA PRO A 584 16.46 -5.47 15.14
C PRO A 584 14.96 -5.76 14.92
N ARG A 585 14.68 -6.77 14.10
CA ARG A 585 13.34 -7.33 13.87
C ARG A 585 13.45 -8.84 13.77
N LEU A 586 12.52 -9.56 14.41
CA LEU A 586 12.47 -11.02 14.40
C LEU A 586 11.01 -11.48 14.35
N SER A 587 10.69 -12.43 13.49
CA SER A 587 9.40 -13.11 13.56
C SER A 587 9.55 -14.60 13.28
N ILE A 588 8.82 -15.40 14.03
CA ILE A 588 8.73 -16.85 13.90
C ILE A 588 7.25 -17.17 13.71
N SER A 589 6.90 -17.84 12.62
CA SER A 589 5.53 -18.23 12.30
C SER A 589 5.46 -19.74 12.08
N TYR A 590 4.45 -20.38 12.68
CA TYR A 590 4.15 -21.80 12.52
C TYR A 590 2.74 -21.97 11.93
N GLN A 591 2.66 -22.62 10.77
CA GLN A 591 1.40 -22.88 10.05
C GLN A 591 1.02 -24.35 10.16
N HIS A 592 -0.08 -24.62 10.83
CA HIS A 592 -0.68 -25.94 10.93
C HIS A 592 -2.19 -25.82 10.70
N SER A 593 -2.62 -26.06 9.44
CA SER A 593 -4.03 -25.86 9.05
C SER A 593 -5.01 -26.51 10.02
N PRO A 594 -6.04 -25.81 10.49
CA PRO A 594 -6.47 -24.45 10.12
C PRO A 594 -5.86 -23.32 10.95
N TRP A 595 -4.81 -23.59 11.74
CA TRP A 595 -4.18 -22.65 12.65
C TRP A 595 -2.91 -22.05 12.06
N THR A 596 -2.67 -20.78 12.38
CA THR A 596 -1.39 -20.09 12.20
C THR A 596 -1.06 -19.36 13.47
N HIS A 597 0.14 -19.58 14.02
CA HIS A 597 0.67 -18.87 15.17
C HIS A 597 1.93 -18.12 14.76
N SER A 598 2.15 -16.93 15.31
CA SER A 598 3.45 -16.26 15.17
C SER A 598 3.83 -15.50 16.43
N LEU A 599 5.11 -15.47 16.71
CA LEU A 599 5.73 -14.64 17.73
C LEU A 599 6.68 -13.69 17.04
N SER A 600 6.59 -12.41 17.36
CA SER A 600 7.46 -11.38 16.76
C SER A 600 8.02 -10.43 17.79
N TYR A 601 9.22 -9.93 17.50
CA TYR A 601 9.83 -8.78 18.14
C TYR A 601 10.14 -7.75 17.09
N GLN A 602 9.75 -6.50 17.33
CA GLN A 602 9.96 -5.37 16.44
C GLN A 602 10.49 -4.18 17.24
N CYS A 603 11.57 -3.59 16.77
CA CYS A 603 12.04 -2.28 17.19
C CYS A 603 11.69 -1.25 16.11
N THR A 604 11.11 -0.11 16.52
CA THR A 604 10.86 1.04 15.64
C THR A 604 11.37 2.32 16.27
N ARG A 605 11.77 3.29 15.43
CA ARG A 605 12.28 4.58 15.86
C ARG A 605 11.61 5.71 15.10
N ASN A 606 10.99 6.63 15.82
CA ASN A 606 10.29 7.78 15.28
C ASN A 606 10.97 9.08 15.71
N ASN A 607 11.40 9.87 14.75
CA ASN A 607 11.94 11.21 15.02
C ASN A 607 10.80 12.21 15.21
N PRO A 608 10.96 13.22 16.10
CA PRO A 608 9.98 14.29 16.24
C PRO A 608 9.81 15.08 14.93
N PRO A 609 8.59 15.54 14.58
CA PRO A 609 8.39 16.47 13.46
C PRO A 609 9.23 17.74 13.63
N TYR A 610 9.74 18.28 12.53
CA TYR A 610 10.56 19.51 12.59
C TYR A 610 9.81 20.71 13.16
N SER A 611 8.49 20.77 13.00
CA SER A 611 7.65 21.87 13.51
C SER A 611 7.64 21.98 15.03
N ILE A 612 7.75 20.86 15.75
CA ILE A 612 7.78 20.85 17.23
C ILE A 612 9.20 20.98 17.80
N LEU A 613 10.23 20.98 16.95
CA LEU A 613 11.63 21.22 17.32
C LEU A 613 12.00 22.72 17.28
N SER A 614 11.03 23.62 17.26
CA SER A 614 11.22 25.06 17.30
C SER A 614 11.09 25.57 18.73
N SER A 615 11.94 26.54 19.14
CA SER A 615 11.81 27.22 20.42
C SER A 615 10.95 28.49 20.36
N ALA A 616 10.39 28.83 19.19
CA ALA A 616 9.56 30.00 19.02
C ALA A 616 8.24 29.88 19.81
N VAL A 617 7.91 30.92 20.60
CA VAL A 617 6.61 31.03 21.24
C VAL A 617 5.65 31.72 20.29
N THR A 618 4.57 31.04 19.94
CA THR A 618 3.55 31.51 19.00
C THR A 618 2.26 31.88 19.74
N TYR A 619 1.72 33.03 19.43
CA TYR A 619 0.41 33.48 19.90
C TYR A 619 -0.70 32.66 19.20
N THR A 620 -1.65 32.17 19.94
CA THR A 620 -2.84 31.50 19.41
C THR A 620 -4.11 32.31 19.73
N SER A 621 -4.24 32.74 20.95
CA SER A 621 -5.29 33.66 21.43
C SER A 621 -4.78 34.47 22.65
N LYS A 622 -5.57 35.38 23.16
CA LYS A 622 -5.19 36.26 24.29
C LYS A 622 -4.63 35.50 25.51
N TYR A 623 -5.15 34.28 25.74
CA TYR A 623 -4.73 33.45 26.88
C TYR A 623 -4.11 32.10 26.44
N GLU A 624 -3.67 31.98 25.19
CA GLU A 624 -3.10 30.75 24.71
C GLU A 624 -1.85 30.99 23.84
N TYR A 625 -0.79 30.30 24.21
CA TYR A 625 0.51 30.33 23.55
C TYR A 625 1.01 28.91 23.29
N ASN A 626 1.70 28.70 22.21
CA ASN A 626 2.30 27.42 21.86
C ASN A 626 3.81 27.56 21.68
N SER A 627 4.56 26.57 22.15
CA SER A 627 6.00 26.45 21.87
C SER A 627 6.33 25.00 21.51
N GLY A 628 7.34 24.80 20.69
CA GLY A 628 7.97 23.51 20.55
C GLY A 628 9.07 23.30 21.59
N ASN A 629 9.83 22.20 21.40
CA ASN A 629 10.96 21.84 22.23
C ASN A 629 12.09 21.24 21.36
N PRO A 630 13.18 21.99 21.10
CA PRO A 630 14.28 21.50 20.25
C PRO A 630 15.10 20.37 20.87
N PHE A 631 14.92 20.08 22.16
CA PHE A 631 15.63 19.02 22.89
C PHE A 631 14.92 17.67 22.85
N LEU A 632 13.79 17.55 22.16
CA LEU A 632 13.09 16.29 22.03
C LEU A 632 13.95 15.24 21.33
N GLN A 633 14.02 14.07 21.91
CA GLN A 633 14.77 12.93 21.39
C GLN A 633 13.85 12.02 20.55
N PRO A 634 14.41 11.25 19.62
CA PRO A 634 13.65 10.25 18.90
C PRO A 634 13.05 9.20 19.83
N GLN A 635 11.77 8.92 19.63
CA GLN A 635 11.05 7.87 20.35
C GLN A 635 11.43 6.50 19.82
N THR A 636 11.82 5.58 20.70
CA THR A 636 12.08 4.18 20.37
C THR A 636 10.96 3.30 20.95
N ASN A 637 10.42 2.39 20.15
CA ASN A 637 9.38 1.47 20.59
C ASN A 637 9.83 0.02 20.35
N HIS A 638 9.89 -0.76 21.43
CA HIS A 638 10.16 -2.18 21.47
C HIS A 638 8.86 -2.94 21.68
N ARG A 639 8.53 -3.84 20.77
CA ARG A 639 7.27 -4.53 20.76
C ARG A 639 7.44 -6.03 20.61
N VAL A 640 6.81 -6.79 21.49
CA VAL A 640 6.64 -8.24 21.39
C VAL A 640 5.17 -8.53 21.12
N ALA A 641 4.88 -9.32 20.11
CA ALA A 641 3.50 -9.69 19.78
C ALA A 641 3.38 -11.20 19.52
N TRP A 642 2.34 -11.79 20.10
CA TRP A 642 1.90 -13.15 19.80
C TRP A 642 0.58 -13.11 19.06
N LYS A 643 0.56 -13.66 17.85
CA LYS A 643 -0.58 -13.72 16.95
C LYS A 643 -1.07 -15.15 16.81
N SER A 644 -2.37 -15.35 16.84
CA SER A 644 -3.03 -16.61 16.53
C SER A 644 -4.19 -16.37 15.57
N GLN A 645 -4.26 -17.17 14.50
CA GLN A 645 -5.36 -17.14 13.55
C GLN A 645 -5.96 -18.52 13.38
N TRP A 646 -7.30 -18.58 13.44
CA TRP A 646 -8.08 -19.78 13.15
C TRP A 646 -9.18 -19.44 12.13
N LYS A 647 -9.04 -19.93 10.89
CA LYS A 647 -9.99 -19.62 9.80
C LYS A 647 -10.22 -18.09 9.67
N TRP A 648 -11.40 -17.62 10.07
CA TRP A 648 -11.86 -16.23 10.01
C TRP A 648 -11.75 -15.47 11.34
N ILE A 649 -11.13 -16.06 12.35
CA ILE A 649 -10.85 -15.44 13.66
C ILE A 649 -9.36 -15.13 13.75
N TYR A 650 -9.06 -13.91 14.16
CA TYR A 650 -7.72 -13.41 14.45
C TYR A 650 -7.67 -12.91 15.88
N ALA A 651 -6.62 -13.25 16.58
CA ALA A 651 -6.30 -12.76 17.93
C ALA A 651 -4.83 -12.43 18.04
N GLU A 652 -4.49 -11.30 18.65
CA GLU A 652 -3.12 -10.88 18.91
C GLU A 652 -3.00 -10.28 20.30
N ALA A 653 -1.95 -10.68 21.03
CA ALA A 653 -1.56 -10.11 22.32
C ALA A 653 -0.22 -9.39 22.13
N ILE A 654 -0.14 -8.14 22.60
CA ILE A 654 0.97 -7.23 22.38
C ILE A 654 1.47 -6.71 23.72
N TYR A 655 2.77 -6.73 23.92
CA TYR A 655 3.49 -5.98 24.94
C TYR A 655 4.41 -4.98 24.26
N GLY A 656 4.34 -3.71 24.67
CA GLY A 656 5.21 -2.65 24.18
C GLY A 656 5.95 -1.92 25.30
N TYR A 657 7.18 -1.56 25.01
CA TYR A 657 8.03 -0.72 25.84
C TYR A 657 8.54 0.43 24.99
N GLN A 658 8.32 1.66 25.43
CA GLN A 658 8.66 2.87 24.69
C GLN A 658 9.62 3.73 25.50
N GLU A 659 10.56 4.34 24.79
CA GLU A 659 11.51 5.31 25.32
C GLU A 659 11.29 6.66 24.65
N ASN A 660 11.48 7.74 25.43
CA ASN A 660 11.41 9.13 24.99
C ASN A 660 10.05 9.52 24.34
N VAL A 661 8.94 9.10 24.96
CA VAL A 661 7.62 9.48 24.49
C VAL A 661 7.36 10.94 24.86
N TYR A 662 7.14 11.79 23.88
CA TYR A 662 6.83 13.20 24.13
C TYR A 662 5.32 13.46 24.11
N HIS A 663 4.89 14.33 25.03
CA HIS A 663 3.51 14.76 25.18
C HIS A 663 3.41 16.28 25.14
N SER A 664 2.30 16.76 24.61
CA SER A 664 1.90 18.17 24.73
C SER A 664 1.38 18.43 26.15
N ILE A 665 2.02 19.33 26.88
CA ILE A 665 1.72 19.68 28.27
C ILE A 665 1.32 21.14 28.35
N ARG A 666 0.37 21.45 29.23
CA ARG A 666 -0.11 22.81 29.50
C ARG A 666 0.29 23.28 30.89
N SER A 667 0.73 24.52 30.95
CA SER A 667 1.16 25.18 32.18
C SER A 667 0.88 26.68 32.11
N ALA A 668 1.01 27.40 33.21
CA ALA A 668 0.96 28.86 33.22
C ALA A 668 2.09 29.43 32.35
N TYR A 669 1.76 30.43 31.53
CA TYR A 669 2.72 31.20 30.76
C TYR A 669 2.92 32.56 31.36
N ASP A 670 4.11 32.82 31.92
CA ASP A 670 4.52 34.12 32.47
C ASP A 670 3.42 34.84 33.27
N ASP A 671 3.06 34.25 34.42
CA ASP A 671 1.93 34.68 35.24
C ASP A 671 2.01 36.15 35.74
N VAL A 672 3.19 36.77 35.57
CA VAL A 672 3.43 38.17 35.91
C VAL A 672 3.00 39.12 34.78
N ASN A 673 3.45 38.83 33.55
CA ASN A 673 3.23 39.70 32.38
C ASN A 673 1.97 39.30 31.62
N HIS A 674 1.59 38.00 31.70
CA HIS A 674 0.44 37.41 31.02
C HIS A 674 -0.42 36.61 31.99
N PRO A 675 -1.07 37.25 32.98
CA PRO A 675 -1.81 36.57 34.03
C PRO A 675 -2.96 35.75 33.45
N GLY A 676 -3.03 34.48 33.88
CA GLY A 676 -4.01 33.50 33.40
C GLY A 676 -3.72 32.88 32.04
N ALA A 677 -2.61 33.27 31.37
CA ALA A 677 -2.27 32.68 30.09
C ALA A 677 -1.71 31.26 30.21
N ILE A 678 -2.01 30.42 29.22
CA ILE A 678 -1.64 29.01 29.13
C ILE A 678 -0.60 28.84 28.05
N LEU A 679 0.54 28.24 28.41
CA LEU A 679 1.53 27.75 27.46
C LEU A 679 1.32 26.28 27.21
N THR A 680 1.24 25.90 25.93
CA THR A 680 1.32 24.50 25.47
C THR A 680 2.73 24.26 24.97
N ASP A 681 3.47 23.38 25.63
CA ASP A 681 4.82 22.96 25.25
C ASP A 681 4.92 21.43 25.12
N PHE A 682 6.07 20.89 24.68
CA PHE A 682 6.30 19.47 24.57
C PHE A 682 7.33 19.00 25.59
N ARG A 683 6.99 17.95 26.34
CA ARG A 683 7.88 17.32 27.33
C ARG A 683 7.96 15.83 27.12
N THR A 684 9.09 15.25 27.53
CA THR A 684 9.38 13.81 27.32
C THR A 684 9.07 13.02 28.59
N VAL A 685 8.36 11.90 28.44
CA VAL A 685 8.29 10.81 29.42
C VAL A 685 9.37 9.79 29.03
N PRO A 686 10.37 9.54 29.91
CA PRO A 686 11.53 8.73 29.54
C PRO A 686 11.17 7.29 29.16
N LYS A 687 10.21 6.69 29.87
CA LYS A 687 9.82 5.27 29.72
C LYS A 687 8.33 5.08 29.90
N THR A 688 7.73 4.28 29.04
CA THR A 688 6.33 3.89 29.12
C THR A 688 6.16 2.44 28.69
N GLN A 689 5.10 1.79 29.19
CA GLN A 689 4.73 0.44 28.78
C GLN A 689 3.26 0.40 28.38
N TYR A 690 2.91 -0.57 27.52
CA TYR A 690 1.52 -0.81 27.16
C TYR A 690 1.27 -2.30 26.89
N TYR A 691 0.07 -2.71 27.15
CA TYR A 691 -0.46 -4.05 26.90
C TYR A 691 -1.68 -3.93 26.01
N MET A 692 -1.78 -4.73 24.96
CA MET A 692 -2.91 -4.68 24.05
C MET A 692 -3.38 -6.08 23.68
N ILE A 693 -4.68 -6.23 23.47
CA ILE A 693 -5.30 -7.42 22.86
C ILE A 693 -6.14 -6.94 21.68
N VAL A 694 -5.89 -7.52 20.54
CA VAL A 694 -6.65 -7.27 19.30
C VAL A 694 -7.39 -8.53 18.92
N LEU A 695 -8.69 -8.42 18.70
CA LEU A 695 -9.52 -9.50 18.16
C LEU A 695 -10.20 -9.02 16.88
N ASN A 696 -10.20 -9.87 15.85
CA ASN A 696 -10.94 -9.61 14.61
C ASN A 696 -11.65 -10.88 14.14
N ALA A 697 -12.86 -10.73 13.63
CA ALA A 697 -13.66 -11.80 13.09
C ALA A 697 -14.33 -11.39 11.78
N THR A 698 -14.19 -12.24 10.73
CA THR A 698 -14.76 -11.98 9.40
C THR A 698 -15.65 -13.14 8.91
N PRO A 699 -16.71 -13.51 9.66
CA PRO A 699 -17.61 -14.57 9.20
C PRO A 699 -18.41 -14.11 7.97
N LYS A 700 -18.86 -15.09 7.17
CA LYS A 700 -19.73 -14.86 6.02
C LYS A 700 -20.93 -15.80 6.07
N ILE A 701 -22.12 -15.23 5.95
CA ILE A 701 -23.39 -15.98 5.92
C ILE A 701 -24.17 -15.57 4.65
N GLY A 702 -24.16 -16.42 3.65
CA GLY A 702 -24.83 -16.14 2.38
C GLY A 702 -24.35 -14.85 1.71
N ILE A 703 -25.24 -13.86 1.61
CA ILE A 703 -24.97 -12.53 1.02
C ILE A 703 -24.29 -11.56 2.00
N TRP A 704 -24.25 -11.90 3.29
CA TRP A 704 -23.78 -11.06 4.36
C TRP A 704 -22.32 -11.39 4.71
N GLN A 705 -21.43 -10.45 4.48
CA GLN A 705 -20.02 -10.47 4.91
C GLN A 705 -19.88 -9.55 6.11
N MET A 706 -19.33 -10.06 7.19
CA MET A 706 -19.04 -9.31 8.42
C MET A 706 -17.54 -9.07 8.56
N ASN A 707 -17.16 -7.96 9.22
CA ASN A 707 -15.81 -7.69 9.66
C ASN A 707 -15.89 -6.90 10.97
N TYR A 708 -15.55 -7.53 12.08
CA TYR A 708 -15.65 -6.96 13.43
C TYR A 708 -14.27 -6.95 14.08
N SER A 709 -13.84 -5.79 14.54
CA SER A 709 -12.57 -5.62 15.24
C SER A 709 -12.80 -4.99 16.61
N VAL A 710 -12.08 -5.48 17.60
CA VAL A 710 -12.00 -4.87 18.92
C VAL A 710 -10.55 -4.81 19.37
N GLU A 711 -10.20 -3.67 19.94
CA GLU A 711 -8.91 -3.42 20.58
C GLU A 711 -9.13 -3.13 22.05
N PHE A 712 -8.38 -3.81 22.89
CA PHE A 712 -8.28 -3.55 24.33
C PHE A 712 -6.84 -3.12 24.61
N ALA A 713 -6.67 -1.98 25.29
CA ALA A 713 -5.34 -1.47 25.64
C ALA A 713 -5.30 -0.98 27.08
N VAL A 714 -4.19 -1.21 27.74
CA VAL A 714 -3.81 -0.61 29.02
C VAL A 714 -2.43 0.01 28.84
N GLN A 715 -2.29 1.26 29.25
CA GLN A 715 -1.04 1.99 29.23
C GLN A 715 -0.54 2.19 30.67
N ASP A 716 0.74 1.98 30.86
CA ASP A 716 1.44 2.19 32.13
C ASP A 716 2.50 3.28 31.92
N HIS A 717 2.16 4.50 32.36
CA HIS A 717 2.98 5.70 32.26
C HIS A 717 3.14 6.31 33.66
N ASP A 718 4.26 6.92 33.91
CA ASP A 718 4.43 7.81 35.07
C ASP A 718 4.44 9.28 34.58
N TYR A 719 3.28 9.91 34.67
CA TYR A 719 3.12 11.33 34.36
C TYR A 719 3.44 12.26 35.53
N GLY A 720 3.73 11.72 36.72
CA GLY A 720 4.05 12.51 37.91
C GLY A 720 5.31 13.37 37.70
N GLU A 721 6.32 12.86 36.96
CA GLU A 721 7.51 13.62 36.58
C GLU A 721 7.19 14.88 35.75
N LEU A 722 6.07 14.89 35.03
CA LEU A 722 5.60 16.02 34.25
C LEU A 722 4.72 16.98 35.10
N GLY A 723 4.52 16.71 36.40
CA GLY A 723 3.67 17.47 37.25
C GLY A 723 2.16 17.24 37.06
N ILE A 724 1.78 16.15 36.37
CA ILE A 724 0.38 15.80 36.13
C ILE A 724 -0.15 15.02 37.33
N ALA A 725 -1.21 15.53 37.94
CA ALA A 725 -1.76 14.98 39.19
C ALA A 725 -2.52 13.66 39.04
N HIS A 726 -2.97 13.35 37.82
CA HIS A 726 -3.80 12.16 37.55
C HIS A 726 -3.08 11.21 36.59
N ASN A 727 -2.98 9.95 36.99
CA ASN A 727 -2.42 8.87 36.20
C ASN A 727 -3.29 7.63 36.36
N TRP A 728 -4.15 7.37 35.36
CA TRP A 728 -5.07 6.24 35.38
C TRP A 728 -4.59 5.12 34.44
N HIS A 729 -4.59 3.90 34.96
CA HIS A 729 -4.26 2.67 34.21
C HIS A 729 -5.54 1.94 33.77
N GLY A 730 -6.54 2.66 33.32
CA GLY A 730 -7.81 2.09 32.92
C GLY A 730 -7.74 1.38 31.58
N LEU A 731 -8.66 0.44 31.39
CA LEU A 731 -8.84 -0.27 30.13
C LEU A 731 -9.41 0.70 29.08
N MET A 732 -8.69 0.84 27.99
CA MET A 732 -9.16 1.48 26.76
C MET A 732 -9.75 0.42 25.83
N THR A 733 -10.86 0.74 25.19
CA THR A 733 -11.56 -0.18 24.28
C THR A 733 -12.06 0.59 23.08
N ASP A 734 -11.77 0.06 21.88
CA ASP A 734 -12.31 0.54 20.63
C ASP A 734 -12.92 -0.63 19.86
N PHE A 735 -14.15 -0.46 19.39
CA PHE A 735 -14.87 -1.47 18.62
C PHE A 735 -15.28 -0.89 17.29
N THR A 736 -15.01 -1.63 16.21
CA THR A 736 -15.48 -1.32 14.85
C THR A 736 -16.24 -2.51 14.29
N PHE A 737 -17.27 -2.22 13.50
CA PHE A 737 -18.04 -3.23 12.80
C PHE A 737 -18.32 -2.78 11.37
N ASP A 738 -18.27 -3.75 10.47
CA ASP A 738 -18.59 -3.60 9.07
C ASP A 738 -19.49 -4.76 8.62
N ASN A 739 -20.64 -4.41 8.06
CA ASN A 739 -21.62 -5.36 7.53
C ASN A 739 -21.87 -5.05 6.08
N THR A 740 -21.39 -5.90 5.18
CA THR A 740 -21.57 -5.76 3.74
C THR A 740 -22.54 -6.82 3.20
N PHE A 741 -23.61 -6.37 2.56
CA PHE A 741 -24.63 -7.20 1.93
C PHE A 741 -24.51 -7.09 0.42
N THR A 742 -24.17 -8.21 -0.24
CA THR A 742 -24.15 -8.29 -1.71
C THR A 742 -25.55 -8.69 -2.21
N LEU A 743 -26.23 -7.74 -2.84
CA LEU A 743 -27.59 -7.88 -3.30
C LEU A 743 -27.65 -8.26 -4.81
N PRO A 744 -28.77 -8.78 -5.31
CA PRO A 744 -28.96 -9.05 -6.73
C PRO A 744 -28.74 -7.81 -7.61
N HIS A 745 -28.48 -8.00 -8.90
CA HIS A 745 -28.30 -6.95 -9.91
C HIS A 745 -27.16 -5.97 -9.60
N ALA A 746 -26.06 -6.47 -8.97
CA ALA A 746 -24.87 -5.70 -8.63
C ALA A 746 -25.14 -4.50 -7.67
N TRP A 747 -26.17 -4.62 -6.82
CA TRP A 747 -26.33 -3.74 -5.67
C TRP A 747 -25.50 -4.22 -4.49
N MET A 748 -25.03 -3.29 -3.68
CA MET A 748 -24.36 -3.56 -2.41
C MET A 748 -24.83 -2.53 -1.36
N LEU A 749 -25.22 -3.04 -0.20
CA LEU A 749 -25.46 -2.24 1.00
C LEU A 749 -24.32 -2.51 1.99
N ASN A 750 -23.72 -1.43 2.48
CA ASN A 750 -22.73 -1.51 3.53
C ASN A 750 -23.19 -0.67 4.73
N VAL A 751 -23.04 -1.23 5.92
CA VAL A 751 -23.36 -0.60 7.21
C VAL A 751 -22.13 -0.72 8.09
N THR A 752 -21.48 0.40 8.37
CA THR A 752 -20.27 0.46 9.18
C THR A 752 -20.50 1.33 10.42
N GLY A 753 -19.73 1.09 11.44
CA GLY A 753 -19.73 1.96 12.60
C GLY A 753 -18.59 1.67 13.54
N SER A 754 -18.43 2.58 14.51
CA SER A 754 -17.46 2.46 15.59
C SER A 754 -18.08 2.90 16.90
N ILE A 755 -17.59 2.32 17.99
CA ILE A 755 -17.97 2.68 19.35
C ILE A 755 -16.70 2.66 20.20
N THR A 756 -16.41 3.81 20.80
CA THR A 756 -15.43 3.96 21.88
C THR A 756 -16.22 4.21 23.17
N PRO A 757 -16.31 3.22 24.09
CA PRO A 757 -17.03 3.37 25.35
C PRO A 757 -16.39 4.43 26.24
N TYR A 758 -17.11 4.82 27.31
CA TYR A 758 -16.50 5.62 28.37
C TYR A 758 -15.23 4.96 28.88
N GLN A 759 -14.14 5.73 28.90
CA GLN A 759 -12.83 5.22 29.32
C GLN A 759 -12.04 6.30 30.08
N LYS A 760 -11.19 5.82 30.98
CA LYS A 760 -10.36 6.62 31.84
C LYS A 760 -8.96 6.06 31.80
N SER A 761 -8.06 6.75 31.14
CA SER A 761 -6.69 6.29 30.93
C SER A 761 -5.72 7.45 30.89
N ALA A 762 -4.50 7.24 31.35
CA ALA A 762 -3.48 8.26 31.47
C ALA A 762 -4.01 9.47 32.29
N TYR A 763 -4.08 10.63 31.69
CA TYR A 763 -4.63 11.85 32.27
C TYR A 763 -5.94 12.28 31.58
N TRP A 764 -6.62 11.35 30.88
CA TRP A 764 -7.86 11.62 30.15
C TRP A 764 -9.05 10.84 30.70
N ILE A 765 -10.20 11.46 30.63
CA ILE A 765 -11.52 10.84 30.79
C ILE A 765 -12.27 11.10 29.48
N ASN A 766 -12.51 10.08 28.68
CA ASN A 766 -13.30 10.21 27.46
C ASN A 766 -14.69 9.65 27.66
N LYS A 767 -15.72 10.41 27.24
CA LYS A 767 -17.09 9.92 27.19
C LYS A 767 -17.29 8.96 26.00
N THR A 768 -18.39 8.22 26.07
CA THR A 768 -18.76 7.31 24.96
C THR A 768 -19.01 8.12 23.70
N THR A 769 -18.35 7.71 22.62
CA THR A 769 -18.52 8.25 21.27
C THR A 769 -18.72 7.11 20.26
N GLY A 770 -19.31 7.40 19.12
CA GLY A 770 -19.46 6.41 18.07
C GLY A 770 -20.00 7.02 16.79
N SER A 771 -19.97 6.25 15.70
CA SER A 771 -20.56 6.62 14.43
C SER A 771 -21.30 5.45 13.80
N LEU A 772 -22.30 5.76 12.99
CA LEU A 772 -22.99 4.83 12.13
C LEU A 772 -23.06 5.41 10.72
N ASP A 773 -22.49 4.68 9.76
CA ASP A 773 -22.39 5.08 8.38
C ASP A 773 -23.12 4.09 7.46
N LEU A 774 -23.78 4.58 6.42
CA LEU A 774 -24.49 3.78 5.43
C LEU A 774 -23.96 4.08 4.03
N ARG A 775 -23.81 3.03 3.23
CA ARG A 775 -23.46 3.13 1.81
C ARG A 775 -24.35 2.19 0.98
N LEU A 776 -25.03 2.74 -0.01
CA LEU A 776 -25.75 1.97 -1.00
C LEU A 776 -25.13 2.21 -2.38
N SER A 777 -24.60 1.17 -3.01
CA SER A 777 -23.96 1.29 -4.31
C SER A 777 -24.51 0.33 -5.36
N LYS A 778 -24.32 0.70 -6.62
CA LYS A 778 -24.70 -0.09 -7.79
C LYS A 778 -23.65 0.03 -8.88
N GLN A 779 -23.30 -1.11 -9.47
CA GLN A 779 -22.49 -1.16 -10.68
C GLN A 779 -23.39 -1.22 -11.91
N PHE A 780 -23.12 -0.35 -12.88
CA PHE A 780 -23.81 -0.25 -14.15
C PHE A 780 -22.89 -0.68 -15.29
N LEU A 781 -23.48 -0.79 -16.50
CA LEU A 781 -22.86 -1.28 -17.72
C LEU A 781 -22.53 -2.80 -17.66
N ARG A 782 -22.38 -3.41 -18.83
CA ARG A 782 -22.15 -4.88 -18.91
C ARG A 782 -20.81 -5.30 -18.29
N ASP A 783 -19.79 -4.46 -18.42
CA ASP A 783 -18.44 -4.64 -17.89
C ASP A 783 -18.28 -4.08 -16.46
N LYS A 784 -19.38 -3.61 -15.84
CA LYS A 784 -19.38 -3.00 -14.50
C LYS A 784 -18.43 -1.79 -14.38
N SER A 785 -18.20 -1.09 -15.47
CA SER A 785 -17.24 0.01 -15.54
C SER A 785 -17.71 1.30 -14.86
N LEU A 786 -19.01 1.48 -14.66
CA LEU A 786 -19.60 2.63 -13.96
C LEU A 786 -20.11 2.19 -12.59
N ASN A 787 -19.63 2.83 -11.52
CA ASN A 787 -20.08 2.63 -10.14
C ASN A 787 -20.69 3.92 -9.61
N VAL A 788 -21.88 3.84 -9.03
CA VAL A 788 -22.56 4.96 -8.36
C VAL A 788 -22.89 4.53 -6.93
N ALA A 789 -22.59 5.36 -5.95
CA ALA A 789 -22.89 5.13 -4.55
C ALA A 789 -23.51 6.35 -3.88
N LEU A 790 -24.53 6.12 -3.05
CA LEU A 790 -25.04 7.06 -2.06
C LEU A 790 -24.34 6.74 -0.73
N VAL A 791 -23.89 7.77 -0.02
CA VAL A 791 -23.15 7.66 1.24
C VAL A 791 -23.79 8.59 2.27
N ALA A 792 -24.01 8.07 3.47
CA ALA A 792 -24.46 8.86 4.62
C ALA A 792 -23.56 8.53 5.81
N SER A 793 -22.85 9.51 6.32
CA SER A 793 -21.92 9.36 7.45
C SER A 793 -22.53 9.93 8.73
N ASP A 794 -22.19 9.32 9.87
CA ASP A 794 -22.62 9.72 11.22
C ASP A 794 -24.13 10.04 11.29
N ILE A 795 -24.96 9.10 10.77
CA ILE A 795 -26.41 9.32 10.63
C ILE A 795 -27.10 9.59 11.96
N LEU A 796 -26.53 9.06 13.06
CA LEU A 796 -27.05 9.25 14.41
C LEU A 796 -26.56 10.54 15.08
N ARG A 797 -25.59 11.24 14.48
CA ARG A 797 -24.92 12.43 15.02
C ARG A 797 -24.33 12.17 16.41
N THR A 798 -23.62 11.07 16.56
CA THR A 798 -23.03 10.61 17.82
C THR A 798 -21.50 10.68 17.84
N LYS A 799 -20.87 11.16 16.78
CA LYS A 799 -19.42 11.31 16.66
C LYS A 799 -18.95 12.63 17.29
N TYR A 800 -18.98 12.66 18.60
CA TYR A 800 -18.45 13.75 19.42
C TYR A 800 -17.15 13.31 20.09
N ASP A 801 -16.17 14.22 20.18
CA ASP A 801 -15.05 14.09 21.10
C ASP A 801 -15.42 14.88 22.36
N GLU A 802 -15.73 14.20 23.46
CA GLU A 802 -16.14 14.80 24.71
C GLU A 802 -15.41 14.14 25.86
N GLY A 803 -14.89 14.97 26.79
CA GLY A 803 -14.14 14.45 27.92
C GLY A 803 -13.56 15.48 28.84
N THR A 804 -12.67 15.00 29.72
CA THR A 804 -11.87 15.82 30.60
C THR A 804 -10.41 15.46 30.49
N ALA A 805 -9.54 16.43 30.30
CA ALA A 805 -8.09 16.28 30.23
C ALA A 805 -7.42 16.98 31.42
N TYR A 806 -6.45 16.31 32.04
CA TYR A 806 -5.60 16.84 33.10
C TYR A 806 -4.14 16.94 32.64
N GLY A 807 -3.94 17.25 31.36
CA GLY A 807 -2.65 17.22 30.66
C GLY A 807 -1.74 18.40 30.96
N GLY A 808 -1.61 18.83 32.21
CA GLY A 808 -0.75 19.95 32.60
C GLY A 808 -0.60 20.14 34.10
N ILE A 809 0.31 21.04 34.47
CA ILE A 809 0.59 21.42 35.86
C ILE A 809 -0.54 22.32 36.32
N GLY A 810 -1.32 21.89 37.30
CA GLY A 810 -2.50 22.63 37.81
C GLY A 810 -3.56 22.88 36.73
N TYR A 811 -3.58 22.07 35.64
CA TYR A 811 -4.44 22.27 34.49
C TYR A 811 -5.51 21.18 34.36
N ARG A 812 -6.74 21.61 34.10
CA ARG A 812 -7.88 20.77 33.78
C ARG A 812 -8.66 21.39 32.62
N ASN A 813 -9.08 20.57 31.67
CA ASN A 813 -9.92 20.99 30.55
C ASN A 813 -11.09 20.03 30.37
N ILE A 814 -12.33 20.55 30.45
CA ILE A 814 -13.54 19.84 30.06
C ILE A 814 -13.90 20.33 28.66
N PHE A 815 -14.03 19.42 27.72
CA PHE A 815 -14.25 19.79 26.33
C PHE A 815 -15.34 18.96 25.68
N ARG A 816 -16.01 19.58 24.71
CA ARG A 816 -16.89 18.90 23.74
C ARG A 816 -16.64 19.47 22.36
N LEU A 817 -16.38 18.58 21.39
CA LEU A 817 -15.99 18.94 20.05
C LEU A 817 -16.83 18.15 19.04
N TYR A 818 -17.41 18.85 18.05
CA TYR A 818 -18.11 18.24 16.92
C TYR A 818 -17.51 18.72 15.58
N ARG A 819 -17.10 17.79 14.73
CA ARG A 819 -16.37 18.04 13.45
C ARG A 819 -17.24 17.79 12.23
N ASP A 820 -18.39 18.40 12.06
CA ASP A 820 -19.26 18.27 10.86
C ASP A 820 -19.20 16.85 10.24
N ALA A 821 -19.30 15.80 11.08
CA ALA A 821 -19.16 14.41 10.69
C ALA A 821 -20.40 13.88 9.96
N ARG A 822 -21.58 14.44 10.26
CA ARG A 822 -22.85 14.04 9.65
C ARG A 822 -22.99 14.61 8.25
N ARG A 823 -22.73 13.76 7.24
CA ARG A 823 -22.75 14.14 5.81
C ARG A 823 -23.55 13.15 4.99
N ILE A 824 -24.21 13.65 3.95
CA ILE A 824 -24.84 12.83 2.93
C ILE A 824 -24.28 13.24 1.56
N GLY A 825 -24.10 12.28 0.67
CA GLY A 825 -23.55 12.57 -0.63
C GLY A 825 -23.55 11.37 -1.57
N PHE A 826 -22.84 11.54 -2.68
CA PHE A 826 -22.71 10.50 -3.68
C PHE A 826 -21.28 10.43 -4.22
N ASN A 827 -20.89 9.22 -4.64
CA ASN A 827 -19.65 8.94 -5.36
C ASN A 827 -20.02 8.36 -6.72
N VAL A 828 -19.36 8.84 -7.77
CA VAL A 828 -19.46 8.28 -9.13
C VAL A 828 -18.06 7.96 -9.62
N SER A 829 -17.85 6.76 -10.16
CA SER A 829 -16.59 6.40 -10.78
C SER A 829 -16.81 5.63 -12.07
N TRP A 830 -16.09 6.01 -13.12
CA TRP A 830 -16.16 5.41 -14.44
C TRP A 830 -14.77 5.14 -15.00
N ARG A 831 -14.63 3.99 -15.69
CA ARG A 831 -13.39 3.62 -16.39
C ARG A 831 -13.67 3.25 -17.83
N PHE A 832 -12.68 3.44 -18.68
CA PHE A 832 -12.66 2.94 -20.04
C PHE A 832 -11.31 2.27 -20.34
N ASN A 833 -11.30 1.25 -21.21
CA ASN A 833 -10.12 0.50 -21.62
C ASN A 833 -9.17 0.21 -20.46
N ALA A 834 -9.29 -0.89 -19.82
CA ALA A 834 -8.70 -1.19 -18.53
C ALA A 834 -7.16 -1.46 -18.55
N THR A 835 -6.37 -0.63 -19.26
CA THR A 835 -4.90 -0.67 -19.17
C THR A 835 -4.43 0.34 -18.13
N LYS A 836 -3.41 0.00 -17.33
CA LYS A 836 -2.84 0.85 -16.29
C LYS A 836 -1.37 1.08 -16.50
N SER A 837 -0.91 2.26 -16.06
CA SER A 837 0.51 2.50 -15.84
C SER A 837 1.12 1.41 -14.96
N ARG A 838 2.27 0.89 -15.40
CA ARG A 838 3.05 -0.13 -14.69
C ARG A 838 4.20 0.48 -13.91
N TYR A 839 4.08 1.74 -13.51
CA TYR A 839 5.10 2.38 -12.70
C TYR A 839 5.38 1.56 -11.43
N LYS A 840 6.64 1.19 -11.19
CA LYS A 840 7.07 0.28 -10.13
C LYS A 840 7.98 0.94 -9.08
N GLY A 841 8.32 2.23 -9.24
CA GLY A 841 9.27 2.91 -8.34
C GLY A 841 8.82 2.88 -6.89
N SER A 842 9.71 2.48 -5.99
CA SER A 842 9.61 2.72 -4.55
C SER A 842 10.08 4.15 -4.25
N HIS A 843 9.76 4.70 -3.06
CA HIS A 843 10.25 6.01 -2.63
C HIS A 843 11.30 5.84 -1.55
N ALA A 844 12.35 6.66 -1.62
CA ALA A 844 13.36 6.79 -0.60
C ALA A 844 13.07 7.99 0.33
N GLY A 845 13.56 7.97 1.57
CA GLY A 845 13.51 9.08 2.50
C GLY A 845 12.10 9.55 2.92
N GLN A 846 11.10 8.69 2.84
CA GLN A 846 9.72 9.09 3.12
C GLN A 846 9.45 9.39 4.59
N SER A 847 10.16 8.75 5.53
CA SER A 847 10.08 9.11 6.96
C SER A 847 10.47 10.56 7.17
N GLU A 848 11.57 11.00 6.55
CA GLU A 848 12.01 12.38 6.62
C GLU A 848 11.03 13.33 5.93
N ARG A 849 10.47 12.93 4.80
CA ARG A 849 9.44 13.72 4.13
C ARG A 849 8.18 13.91 5.00
N ASN A 850 7.78 12.90 5.77
CA ASN A 850 6.61 12.99 6.66
C ASN A 850 6.86 13.91 7.86
N ARG A 851 8.12 14.21 8.20
CA ARG A 851 8.52 15.16 9.26
C ARG A 851 8.46 16.62 8.81
N LEU A 852 8.54 16.88 7.49
CA LEU A 852 8.49 18.20 6.87
C LEU A 852 7.09 18.78 6.84
#